data_bcb194f62911c3fc0a68a2ab33ad3b64
#
_entry.id   bcb194f62911c3fc0a68a2ab33ad3b64
#
_cell.length_a   1.000
_cell.length_b   1.000
_cell.length_c   1.000
_cell.angle_alpha   90.00
_cell.angle_beta   90.00
_cell.angle_gamma   90.00
#
_symmetry.space_group_name_H-M   'P 1'
#
loop_
_entity.id
_entity.type
_entity.pdbx_description
1 polymer ?
#
loop_
_entity_poly.entity_id
_entity_poly.type
_entity_poly.pdbx_seq_one_letter_code
_entity_poly.pdbx_strand_id
1 'polypeptide(L)'
;MKKLFYLVYTLFLLTISFYSVAQDQFIVRKGERPPIDLNTVPDDAYYPNRVLIKLKAETEAAITAQPHMSISDGEIIFGLPALDKLHHQINVTATQQFFYSAALGRSFTDRHKAWGFHLWYEISFDSRISVREVVAKYKQISEIEVVEPVYKKRLIAPVGEEVLLTAEANPSGTDWFPNDPFFDQQWHYHNTGQQGGTAGRDIDLPEAWELETGNSDVIVAIIDGGIQIDHPDLAGNIWDGIGYNFVNNSNIILADNHGTHVAGTVAAVNNNMIGVAGIAGGSANNNGVSLMSCQVFTDDEQGGFHLAPIWAADNGASISQNSWGYLYVGVYNQVDLEAIDYFNTNGGGDALDGGITIFAAGNDYSSGQWYPGCYSGAFAIAATNNQDKKAWYSNYDTWVDISAPGGETNTVAARGVLSTLRNSTYGFYQGTSMACPHVSGVAALMISMAYGLLSNEDVAEILRITTDDHYDVNPNYIGKLGTGRLNALNALLETQNYLTGVTNPRSFKATGISTNTIELEWNLNPENNNVLILWSADDTFGELQDGTTYNVGQAINGGGIVLYKGNSTEYTHNGLEANTKYFYKAFSFNAENTYSSGKITYAWTQCDILTELPYFQDFNESASLPNCWDIQDNQGNGQVWAFGTISGGLTGTT
;
A
#
# COMPACT_ATOMS: atom_id res chain seq x y z
N MET A 1 -21.97 50.74 -41.77
CA MET A 1 -22.13 50.49 -40.32
C MET A 1 -22.86 49.18 -40.00
N LYS A 2 -23.94 48.76 -40.70
CA LYS A 2 -24.65 47.50 -40.35
C LYS A 2 -23.86 46.21 -40.63
N LYS A 3 -22.94 46.18 -41.61
CA LYS A 3 -22.10 44.99 -41.89
C LYS A 3 -20.91 44.80 -40.94
N LEU A 4 -20.47 45.88 -40.27
CA LEU A 4 -19.40 45.81 -39.26
C LEU A 4 -19.91 45.28 -37.92
N PHE A 5 -21.20 45.52 -37.60
CA PHE A 5 -21.82 45.04 -36.38
C PHE A 5 -22.06 43.52 -36.39
N TYR A 6 -22.36 42.92 -37.53
CA TYR A 6 -22.52 41.47 -37.66
C TYR A 6 -21.20 40.72 -37.55
N LEU A 7 -20.09 41.31 -38.02
CA LEU A 7 -18.75 40.68 -37.97
C LEU A 7 -18.22 40.67 -36.50
N VAL A 8 -18.51 41.73 -35.74
CA VAL A 8 -18.09 41.79 -34.32
C VAL A 8 -18.92 40.86 -33.44
N TYR A 9 -20.23 40.69 -33.77
CA TYR A 9 -21.09 39.78 -33.00
C TYR A 9 -20.78 38.29 -33.30
N THR A 10 -20.40 37.97 -34.54
CA THR A 10 -19.99 36.61 -34.92
C THR A 10 -18.59 36.27 -34.37
N LEU A 11 -17.68 37.26 -34.27
CA LEU A 11 -16.39 37.08 -33.63
C LEU A 11 -16.51 36.92 -32.09
N PHE A 12 -17.49 37.61 -31.47
CA PHE A 12 -17.73 37.50 -30.03
C PHE A 12 -18.44 36.19 -29.63
N LEU A 13 -19.22 35.57 -30.52
CA LEU A 13 -19.84 34.27 -30.34
C LEU A 13 -18.87 33.09 -30.61
N LEU A 14 -17.80 33.34 -31.40
CA LEU A 14 -16.74 32.33 -31.67
C LEU A 14 -15.65 32.31 -30.60
N THR A 15 -15.56 33.32 -29.72
CA THR A 15 -14.58 33.35 -28.64
C THR A 15 -15.14 32.84 -27.30
N ILE A 16 -16.43 32.46 -27.21
CA ILE A 16 -17.03 31.88 -25.99
C ILE A 16 -17.04 30.34 -26.01
N SER A 17 -16.57 29.71 -27.08
CA SER A 17 -16.69 28.25 -27.26
C SER A 17 -15.41 27.46 -27.12
N PHE A 18 -14.37 27.94 -26.46
CA PHE A 18 -13.18 27.15 -26.13
C PHE A 18 -12.56 27.55 -24.78
N TYR A 19 -13.37 27.48 -23.72
CA TYR A 19 -12.89 27.13 -22.41
C TYR A 19 -13.64 25.88 -21.98
N SER A 20 -13.37 24.74 -22.61
CA SER A 20 -13.42 23.49 -21.88
C SER A 20 -12.20 23.54 -20.96
N VAL A 21 -12.40 23.96 -19.73
CA VAL A 21 -11.51 23.57 -18.65
C VAL A 21 -11.54 22.05 -18.72
N ALA A 22 -10.45 21.44 -19.17
CA ALA A 22 -10.20 20.04 -18.84
C ALA A 22 -10.33 20.01 -17.31
N GLN A 23 -11.42 19.44 -16.79
CA GLN A 23 -11.45 19.03 -15.42
C GLN A 23 -10.32 18.01 -15.33
N ASP A 24 -9.27 18.33 -14.59
CA ASP A 24 -8.25 17.37 -14.21
C ASP A 24 -9.00 16.20 -13.57
N GLN A 25 -9.15 15.12 -14.31
CA GLN A 25 -9.88 13.96 -13.86
C GLN A 25 -8.93 13.23 -12.93
N PHE A 26 -9.16 13.31 -11.62
CA PHE A 26 -8.33 12.64 -10.62
C PHE A 26 -8.32 11.14 -10.87
N ILE A 27 -7.13 10.56 -10.90
CA ILE A 27 -6.94 9.12 -11.07
C ILE A 27 -7.38 8.44 -9.76
N VAL A 28 -8.32 7.49 -9.86
CA VAL A 28 -8.76 6.64 -8.76
C VAL A 28 -8.42 5.20 -9.09
N ARG A 29 -7.47 4.60 -8.37
CA ARG A 29 -7.07 3.20 -8.54
C ARG A 29 -7.41 2.44 -7.27
N LYS A 30 -8.09 1.32 -7.39
CA LYS A 30 -8.46 0.47 -6.25
C LYS A 30 -8.03 -0.97 -6.53
N GLY A 31 -7.35 -1.58 -5.57
CA GLY A 31 -6.98 -2.99 -5.63
C GLY A 31 -8.19 -3.92 -5.38
N GLU A 32 -7.95 -5.20 -5.43
CA GLU A 32 -8.98 -6.21 -5.23
C GLU A 32 -9.50 -6.24 -3.77
N ARG A 33 -10.81 -6.44 -3.63
CA ARG A 33 -11.50 -6.53 -2.34
C ARG A 33 -12.34 -7.81 -2.27
N PRO A 34 -11.71 -8.95 -1.94
CA PRO A 34 -12.43 -10.21 -1.81
C PRO A 34 -13.58 -10.10 -0.81
N PRO A 35 -14.78 -10.60 -1.10
CA PRO A 35 -15.91 -10.51 -0.19
C PRO A 35 -15.66 -11.29 1.10
N ILE A 36 -16.02 -10.69 2.25
CA ILE A 36 -15.94 -11.33 3.56
C ILE A 36 -17.30 -11.96 3.89
N ASP A 37 -17.32 -13.27 4.15
CA ASP A 37 -18.50 -13.91 4.74
C ASP A 37 -18.55 -13.63 6.25
N LEU A 38 -19.38 -12.68 6.63
CA LEU A 38 -19.52 -12.27 8.04
C LEU A 38 -19.97 -13.40 8.97
N ASN A 39 -20.55 -14.48 8.44
CA ASN A 39 -20.96 -15.63 9.25
C ASN A 39 -19.75 -16.46 9.74
N THR A 40 -18.63 -16.40 9.03
CA THR A 40 -17.39 -17.10 9.41
C THR A 40 -16.49 -16.27 10.34
N VAL A 41 -16.78 -14.98 10.48
CA VAL A 41 -15.97 -14.06 11.28
C VAL A 41 -16.39 -14.16 12.76
N PRO A 42 -15.45 -14.31 13.71
CA PRO A 42 -15.77 -14.30 15.16
C PRO A 42 -16.42 -12.98 15.62
N ASP A 43 -17.33 -13.05 16.59
CA ASP A 43 -18.04 -11.86 17.10
C ASP A 43 -17.12 -10.85 17.79
N ASP A 44 -15.99 -11.27 18.31
CA ASP A 44 -14.99 -10.43 18.95
C ASP A 44 -14.01 -9.79 17.96
N ALA A 45 -14.10 -10.12 16.65
CA ALA A 45 -13.30 -9.50 15.58
C ALA A 45 -13.69 -8.03 15.30
N TYR A 46 -14.87 -7.61 15.72
CA TYR A 46 -15.39 -6.27 15.45
C TYR A 46 -16.04 -5.65 16.70
N TYR A 47 -16.30 -4.34 16.63
CA TYR A 47 -17.02 -3.65 17.71
C TYR A 47 -18.51 -4.01 17.65
N PRO A 48 -19.16 -4.34 18.79
CA PRO A 48 -20.50 -4.95 18.83
C PRO A 48 -21.64 -3.99 18.46
N ASN A 49 -21.36 -2.71 18.31
CA ASN A 49 -22.37 -1.66 18.12
C ASN A 49 -21.96 -0.59 17.09
N ARG A 50 -21.03 -0.92 16.18
CA ARG A 50 -20.51 0.03 15.18
C ARG A 50 -20.46 -0.62 13.81
N VAL A 51 -20.93 0.11 12.80
CA VAL A 51 -20.78 -0.22 11.37
C VAL A 51 -20.27 0.98 10.59
N LEU A 52 -19.58 0.71 9.48
CA LEU A 52 -19.28 1.70 8.47
C LEU A 52 -20.27 1.54 7.32
N ILE A 53 -20.75 2.66 6.81
CA ILE A 53 -21.54 2.71 5.58
C ILE A 53 -20.90 3.68 4.58
N LYS A 54 -20.96 3.34 3.29
CA LYS A 54 -20.67 4.25 2.20
C LYS A 54 -21.92 4.47 1.39
N LEU A 55 -22.28 5.73 1.19
CA LEU A 55 -23.40 6.10 0.35
C LEU A 55 -22.98 6.11 -1.12
N LYS A 56 -23.92 5.82 -2.02
CA LYS A 56 -23.69 5.94 -3.45
C LYS A 56 -23.53 7.41 -3.86
N ALA A 57 -22.72 7.68 -4.87
CA ALA A 57 -22.42 9.03 -5.34
C ALA A 57 -23.69 9.81 -5.77
N GLU A 58 -24.67 9.14 -6.37
CA GLU A 58 -25.94 9.78 -6.76
C GLU A 58 -26.75 10.35 -5.58
N THR A 59 -26.45 9.95 -4.35
CA THR A 59 -27.12 10.48 -3.14
C THR A 59 -26.59 11.83 -2.68
N GLU A 60 -25.40 12.25 -3.15
CA GLU A 60 -24.71 13.46 -2.71
C GLU A 60 -25.61 14.71 -2.84
N ALA A 61 -26.30 14.87 -3.97
CA ALA A 61 -27.19 16.02 -4.19
C ALA A 61 -28.38 16.06 -3.22
N ALA A 62 -28.90 14.91 -2.81
CA ALA A 62 -29.99 14.82 -1.84
C ALA A 62 -29.53 15.21 -0.43
N ILE A 63 -28.30 14.81 -0.07
CA ILE A 63 -27.70 15.10 1.24
C ILE A 63 -27.30 16.57 1.34
N THR A 64 -26.69 17.16 0.30
CA THR A 64 -26.25 18.57 0.28
C THR A 64 -27.40 19.55 0.16
N ALA A 65 -28.54 19.14 -0.43
CA ALA A 65 -29.76 19.95 -0.49
C ALA A 65 -30.42 20.19 0.90
N GLN A 66 -29.97 19.48 1.92
CA GLN A 66 -30.39 19.66 3.31
C GLN A 66 -29.33 20.51 4.05
N PRO A 67 -29.49 21.85 4.15
CA PRO A 67 -28.46 22.75 4.69
C PRO A 67 -28.23 22.59 6.21
N HIS A 68 -28.95 21.71 6.85
CA HIS A 68 -28.77 21.30 8.23
C HIS A 68 -28.89 19.77 8.28
N MET A 69 -27.77 19.04 8.27
CA MET A 69 -27.75 17.77 8.95
C MET A 69 -28.11 18.08 10.39
N SER A 70 -29.41 18.00 10.74
CA SER A 70 -29.86 18.37 12.07
C SER A 70 -29.35 17.27 13.01
N ILE A 71 -28.38 17.62 13.81
CA ILE A 71 -27.98 16.85 14.98
C ILE A 71 -29.10 17.08 16.00
N SER A 72 -30.16 16.31 15.88
CA SER A 72 -31.11 16.14 16.97
C SER A 72 -30.56 15.02 17.84
N ASP A 73 -30.07 15.36 19.01
CA ASP A 73 -29.56 14.41 20.03
C ASP A 73 -28.40 13.50 19.58
N GLY A 74 -27.53 13.94 18.64
CA GLY A 74 -26.39 13.17 18.15
C GLY A 74 -26.67 12.30 16.92
N GLU A 75 -27.88 12.31 16.37
CA GLU A 75 -28.28 11.60 15.16
C GLU A 75 -28.27 12.52 13.93
N ILE A 76 -27.59 12.09 12.86
CA ILE A 76 -27.64 12.75 11.55
C ILE A 76 -28.89 12.24 10.81
N ILE A 77 -29.77 13.16 10.38
CA ILE A 77 -30.87 12.86 9.48
C ILE A 77 -30.39 13.09 8.04
N PHE A 78 -30.32 12.03 7.26
CA PHE A 78 -29.80 12.08 5.88
C PHE A 78 -30.81 12.64 4.89
N GLY A 79 -32.12 12.64 5.23
CA GLY A 79 -33.18 12.95 4.28
C GLY A 79 -33.42 11.84 3.25
N LEU A 80 -32.92 10.66 3.50
CA LEU A 80 -33.12 9.45 2.72
C LEU A 80 -34.13 8.55 3.47
N PRO A 81 -35.41 8.49 3.05
CA PRO A 81 -36.48 7.92 3.88
C PRO A 81 -36.27 6.48 4.33
N ALA A 82 -35.64 5.63 3.49
CA ALA A 82 -35.37 4.25 3.85
C ALA A 82 -34.26 4.15 4.91
N LEU A 83 -33.21 4.95 4.75
CA LEU A 83 -32.07 5.01 5.68
C LEU A 83 -32.49 5.60 7.03
N ASP A 84 -33.17 6.75 7.04
CA ASP A 84 -33.65 7.41 8.27
C ASP A 84 -34.63 6.52 9.05
N LYS A 85 -35.51 5.78 8.33
CA LYS A 85 -36.40 4.78 8.95
C LYS A 85 -35.62 3.64 9.61
N LEU A 86 -34.57 3.14 8.94
CA LEU A 86 -33.72 2.09 9.50
C LEU A 86 -33.00 2.58 10.76
N HIS A 87 -32.47 3.83 10.76
CA HIS A 87 -31.81 4.41 11.93
C HIS A 87 -32.70 4.42 13.16
N HIS A 88 -33.98 4.81 13.03
CA HIS A 88 -34.94 4.68 14.12
C HIS A 88 -35.18 3.23 14.56
N GLN A 89 -35.22 2.27 13.63
CA GLN A 89 -35.48 0.86 13.96
C GLN A 89 -34.33 0.19 14.73
N ILE A 90 -33.08 0.56 14.44
CA ILE A 90 -31.89 0.02 15.10
C ILE A 90 -31.43 0.88 16.28
N ASN A 91 -32.16 1.95 16.57
CA ASN A 91 -31.87 2.90 17.65
C ASN A 91 -30.44 3.43 17.54
N VAL A 92 -30.15 4.15 16.43
CA VAL A 92 -28.85 4.82 16.21
C VAL A 92 -28.58 5.77 17.37
N THR A 93 -27.39 5.68 17.94
CA THR A 93 -26.95 6.49 19.09
C THR A 93 -25.96 7.58 18.71
N ALA A 94 -25.22 7.37 17.60
CA ALA A 94 -24.32 8.37 17.04
C ALA A 94 -24.10 8.10 15.54
N THR A 95 -23.88 9.17 14.81
CA THR A 95 -23.46 9.16 13.39
C THR A 95 -22.34 10.14 13.19
N GLN A 96 -21.27 9.71 12.54
CA GLN A 96 -20.11 10.55 12.26
C GLN A 96 -19.68 10.37 10.79
N GLN A 97 -19.43 11.48 10.08
CA GLN A 97 -18.78 11.44 8.79
C GLN A 97 -17.33 11.00 8.98
N PHE A 98 -16.97 9.84 8.43
CA PHE A 98 -15.80 9.06 8.89
C PHE A 98 -14.46 9.75 8.60
N PHE A 99 -14.32 10.37 7.42
CA PHE A 99 -13.10 11.10 7.03
C PHE A 99 -13.08 12.58 7.44
N TYR A 100 -14.15 13.08 8.06
CA TYR A 100 -14.21 14.47 8.49
C TYR A 100 -13.39 14.69 9.75
N SER A 101 -12.19 15.24 9.62
CA SER A 101 -11.26 15.42 10.72
C SER A 101 -10.51 16.75 10.64
N ALA A 102 -9.92 17.17 11.77
CA ALA A 102 -9.06 18.35 11.80
C ALA A 102 -7.75 18.11 11.03
N ALA A 103 -7.27 16.86 10.96
CA ALA A 103 -6.12 16.48 10.16
C ALA A 103 -6.29 16.84 8.68
N LEU A 104 -7.49 16.62 8.12
CA LEU A 104 -7.83 16.97 6.74
C LEU A 104 -8.49 18.36 6.61
N GLY A 105 -8.27 19.26 7.58
CA GLY A 105 -8.77 20.64 7.55
C GLY A 105 -10.28 20.77 7.66
N ARG A 106 -11.00 19.74 8.11
CA ARG A 106 -12.48 19.68 8.20
C ARG A 106 -13.16 20.01 6.89
N SER A 107 -12.60 19.58 5.78
CA SER A 107 -13.14 19.77 4.44
C SER A 107 -12.65 18.65 3.52
N PHE A 108 -13.31 18.51 2.37
CA PHE A 108 -12.90 17.57 1.34
C PHE A 108 -12.45 18.33 0.10
N THR A 109 -11.24 18.11 -0.35
CA THR A 109 -10.74 18.59 -1.65
C THR A 109 -11.50 17.89 -2.78
N ASP A 110 -11.38 18.39 -4.01
CA ASP A 110 -11.99 17.72 -5.17
C ASP A 110 -11.39 16.33 -5.38
N ARG A 111 -10.09 16.14 -5.05
CA ARG A 111 -9.43 14.83 -5.03
C ARG A 111 -10.08 13.88 -4.01
N HIS A 112 -10.27 14.32 -2.77
CA HIS A 112 -10.95 13.50 -1.74
C HIS A 112 -12.36 13.11 -2.16
N LYS A 113 -13.09 14.01 -2.83
CA LYS A 113 -14.44 13.74 -3.36
C LYS A 113 -14.42 12.74 -4.50
N ALA A 114 -13.45 12.81 -5.41
CA ALA A 114 -13.26 11.82 -6.47
C ALA A 114 -13.08 10.40 -5.92
N TRP A 115 -12.42 10.26 -4.77
CA TRP A 115 -12.27 8.99 -4.04
C TRP A 115 -13.51 8.59 -3.24
N GLY A 116 -14.50 9.49 -3.10
CA GLY A 116 -15.75 9.24 -2.37
C GLY A 116 -15.61 9.27 -0.85
N PHE A 117 -14.53 9.86 -0.29
CA PHE A 117 -14.30 9.90 1.16
C PHE A 117 -15.38 10.65 1.92
N HIS A 118 -16.01 11.63 1.31
CA HIS A 118 -17.12 12.39 1.88
C HIS A 118 -18.43 11.59 2.03
N LEU A 119 -18.50 10.39 1.45
CA LEU A 119 -19.67 9.52 1.46
C LEU A 119 -19.60 8.42 2.54
N TRP A 120 -18.51 8.34 3.29
CA TRP A 120 -18.33 7.37 4.36
C TRP A 120 -18.81 7.89 5.72
N TYR A 121 -19.58 7.05 6.41
CA TYR A 121 -20.10 7.35 7.75
C TYR A 121 -19.89 6.16 8.69
N GLU A 122 -19.55 6.46 9.94
CA GLU A 122 -19.61 5.50 11.04
C GLU A 122 -20.93 5.68 11.76
N ILE A 123 -21.62 4.57 12.00
CA ILE A 123 -22.90 4.51 12.68
C ILE A 123 -22.75 3.70 13.95
N SER A 124 -23.05 4.31 15.10
CA SER A 124 -23.19 3.63 16.38
C SER A 124 -24.66 3.37 16.68
N PHE A 125 -24.97 2.18 17.20
CA PHE A 125 -26.35 1.76 17.44
C PHE A 125 -26.48 0.95 18.75
N ASP A 126 -27.72 0.60 19.13
CA ASP A 126 -27.99 -0.16 20.33
C ASP A 126 -27.31 -1.55 20.30
N SER A 127 -26.37 -1.79 21.23
CA SER A 127 -25.59 -3.03 21.32
C SER A 127 -26.40 -4.32 21.59
N ARG A 128 -27.70 -4.20 21.84
CA ARG A 128 -28.62 -5.35 21.95
C ARG A 128 -28.99 -5.94 20.61
N ILE A 129 -28.75 -5.22 19.52
CA ILE A 129 -28.97 -5.69 18.13
C ILE A 129 -27.62 -6.19 17.62
N SER A 130 -27.58 -7.37 16.99
CA SER A 130 -26.32 -7.89 16.48
C SER A 130 -25.82 -7.12 15.26
N VAL A 131 -24.50 -6.97 15.13
CA VAL A 131 -23.88 -6.33 13.96
C VAL A 131 -24.29 -7.03 12.65
N ARG A 132 -24.36 -8.37 12.64
CA ARG A 132 -24.80 -9.15 11.47
C ARG A 132 -26.21 -8.77 11.02
N GLU A 133 -27.13 -8.63 11.98
CA GLU A 133 -28.51 -8.20 11.67
C GLU A 133 -28.53 -6.77 11.12
N VAL A 134 -27.76 -5.86 11.71
CA VAL A 134 -27.65 -4.47 11.25
C VAL A 134 -27.08 -4.40 9.85
N VAL A 135 -25.96 -5.10 9.57
CA VAL A 135 -25.37 -5.19 8.23
C VAL A 135 -26.35 -5.75 7.21
N ALA A 136 -27.09 -6.82 7.57
CA ALA A 136 -28.10 -7.40 6.67
C ALA A 136 -29.23 -6.41 6.36
N LYS A 137 -29.64 -5.57 7.31
CA LYS A 137 -30.67 -4.53 7.09
C LYS A 137 -30.16 -3.41 6.19
N TYR A 138 -28.92 -2.92 6.38
CA TYR A 138 -28.32 -1.90 5.52
C TYR A 138 -28.15 -2.38 4.08
N LYS A 139 -27.81 -3.65 3.86
CA LYS A 139 -27.71 -4.24 2.51
C LYS A 139 -29.03 -4.18 1.71
N GLN A 140 -30.18 -3.95 2.36
CA GLN A 140 -31.48 -3.80 1.69
C GLN A 140 -31.77 -2.34 1.27
N ILE A 141 -30.91 -1.40 1.66
CA ILE A 141 -31.08 0.05 1.35
C ILE A 141 -30.39 0.33 0.01
N SER A 142 -31.15 0.78 -0.98
CA SER A 142 -30.65 1.01 -2.35
C SER A 142 -29.58 2.09 -2.45
N GLU A 143 -29.59 3.04 -1.52
CA GLU A 143 -28.68 4.18 -1.43
C GLU A 143 -27.31 3.82 -0.83
N ILE A 144 -27.16 2.62 -0.27
CA ILE A 144 -25.91 2.14 0.31
C ILE A 144 -25.05 1.46 -0.78
N GLU A 145 -23.80 1.89 -0.92
CA GLU A 145 -22.78 1.24 -1.75
C GLU A 145 -22.08 0.12 -0.98
N VAL A 146 -21.62 0.43 0.26
CA VAL A 146 -20.90 -0.49 1.14
C VAL A 146 -21.49 -0.44 2.54
N VAL A 147 -21.58 -1.58 3.19
CA VAL A 147 -21.79 -1.69 4.65
C VAL A 147 -20.90 -2.78 5.21
N GLU A 148 -20.18 -2.47 6.29
CA GLU A 148 -19.26 -3.38 6.95
C GLU A 148 -19.19 -3.14 8.47
N PRO A 149 -18.85 -4.16 9.27
CA PRO A 149 -18.51 -3.97 10.69
C PRO A 149 -17.27 -3.09 10.83
N VAL A 150 -17.10 -2.44 11.97
CA VAL A 150 -15.80 -1.83 12.33
C VAL A 150 -14.92 -2.92 12.93
N TYR A 151 -14.01 -3.48 12.13
CA TYR A 151 -13.10 -4.52 12.58
C TYR A 151 -12.01 -3.96 13.49
N LYS A 152 -11.63 -4.77 14.51
CA LYS A 152 -10.58 -4.41 15.46
C LYS A 152 -9.21 -4.61 14.87
N LYS A 153 -8.33 -3.66 15.15
CA LYS A 153 -6.93 -3.65 14.74
C LYS A 153 -6.02 -3.81 15.96
N ARG A 154 -4.77 -4.13 15.71
CA ARG A 154 -3.73 -4.21 16.73
C ARG A 154 -2.39 -3.72 16.19
N LEU A 155 -1.57 -3.18 17.06
CA LEU A 155 -0.15 -3.04 16.80
C LEU A 155 0.46 -4.44 16.62
N ILE A 156 1.32 -4.64 15.64
CA ILE A 156 2.14 -5.85 15.53
C ILE A 156 3.30 -5.69 16.51
N ALA A 157 2.97 -5.77 17.81
CA ALA A 157 3.89 -5.50 18.90
C ALA A 157 5.12 -6.42 18.86
N PRO A 158 6.26 -5.97 19.41
CA PRO A 158 7.43 -6.82 19.62
C PRO A 158 7.05 -8.06 20.41
N VAL A 159 7.68 -9.19 20.08
CA VAL A 159 7.45 -10.47 20.77
C VAL A 159 8.50 -10.63 21.87
N GLY A 160 8.07 -10.93 23.12
CA GLY A 160 8.97 -11.08 24.25
C GLY A 160 9.14 -9.81 25.09
N GLU A 161 10.17 -9.78 25.93
CA GLU A 161 10.45 -8.66 26.82
C GLU A 161 11.38 -7.64 26.13
N GLU A 162 11.13 -6.34 26.39
CA GLU A 162 12.02 -5.24 26.01
C GLU A 162 13.35 -5.39 26.77
N VAL A 163 14.46 -5.27 26.05
CA VAL A 163 15.78 -5.31 26.67
C VAL A 163 16.51 -4.00 26.40
N LEU A 164 16.60 -3.19 27.43
CA LEU A 164 17.33 -1.92 27.38
C LEU A 164 18.84 -2.14 27.33
N LEU A 165 19.51 -1.34 26.53
CA LEU A 165 20.98 -1.31 26.48
C LEU A 165 21.52 -0.51 27.68
N THR A 166 22.37 -1.16 28.47
CA THR A 166 22.94 -0.58 29.71
C THR A 166 24.47 -0.44 29.66
N ALA A 167 25.12 -0.87 28.58
CA ALA A 167 26.58 -0.84 28.47
C ALA A 167 27.11 0.51 27.95
N GLU A 168 28.27 0.93 28.46
CA GLU A 168 29.02 2.03 27.86
C GLU A 168 29.57 1.60 26.49
N ALA A 169 29.41 2.47 25.51
CA ALA A 169 29.82 2.21 24.13
C ALA A 169 31.34 2.36 23.96
N ASN A 170 31.94 1.48 23.18
CA ASN A 170 33.28 1.67 22.66
C ASN A 170 33.17 2.19 21.21
N PRO A 171 33.57 3.46 20.95
CA PRO A 171 33.60 3.93 19.57
C PRO A 171 34.66 3.15 18.78
N SER A 172 34.22 2.34 17.84
CA SER A 172 35.10 1.68 16.87
C SER A 172 35.00 2.45 15.55
N GLY A 173 36.06 3.12 15.16
CA GLY A 173 36.09 3.88 13.92
C GLY A 173 37.26 3.44 13.05
N THR A 174 36.98 2.85 11.93
CA THR A 174 37.84 2.84 10.74
C THR A 174 36.93 2.94 9.52
N ASP A 175 37.32 3.77 8.57
CA ASP A 175 36.83 3.97 7.22
C ASP A 175 35.42 3.37 6.88
N TRP A 176 34.42 4.19 6.68
CA TRP A 176 33.05 3.89 6.23
C TRP A 176 32.03 3.35 7.25
N PHE A 177 32.43 2.95 8.43
CA PHE A 177 31.46 2.65 9.47
C PHE A 177 31.04 3.93 10.18
N PRO A 178 29.75 4.11 10.49
CA PRO A 178 29.30 5.25 11.27
C PRO A 178 30.00 5.24 12.64
N ASN A 179 30.29 6.44 13.17
CA ASN A 179 30.96 6.58 14.46
C ASN A 179 30.01 6.47 15.66
N ASP A 180 28.81 5.95 15.42
CA ASP A 180 27.74 5.80 16.40
C ASP A 180 28.09 4.65 17.35
N PRO A 181 28.11 4.91 18.66
CA PRO A 181 28.74 4.04 19.65
C PRO A 181 28.19 2.61 19.70
N PHE A 182 26.95 2.38 19.31
CA PHE A 182 26.33 1.05 19.36
C PHE A 182 26.26 0.33 18.02
N PHE A 183 26.86 0.86 16.96
CA PHE A 183 26.81 0.29 15.63
C PHE A 183 27.31 -1.18 15.60
N ASP A 184 28.37 -1.52 16.30
CA ASP A 184 28.90 -2.90 16.37
C ASP A 184 27.89 -3.92 16.92
N GLN A 185 26.82 -3.46 17.56
CA GLN A 185 25.74 -4.31 18.09
C GLN A 185 24.57 -4.43 17.12
N GLN A 186 24.56 -3.66 16.02
CA GLN A 186 23.57 -3.69 14.97
C GLN A 186 23.93 -4.75 13.91
N TRP A 187 23.90 -6.05 14.32
CA TRP A 187 24.19 -7.18 13.45
C TRP A 187 23.36 -7.20 12.17
N HIS A 188 22.18 -6.63 12.22
CA HIS A 188 21.24 -6.57 11.10
C HIS A 188 21.72 -5.67 9.96
N TYR A 189 22.70 -4.79 10.21
CA TYR A 189 23.39 -3.97 9.23
C TYR A 189 24.74 -4.55 8.81
N HIS A 190 25.48 -5.18 9.77
CA HIS A 190 26.78 -5.80 9.53
C HIS A 190 26.99 -7.00 10.45
N ASN A 191 26.79 -8.21 9.90
CA ASN A 191 26.86 -9.47 10.64
C ASN A 191 28.21 -10.12 10.49
N THR A 192 29.08 -9.96 11.48
CA THR A 192 30.41 -10.61 11.55
C THR A 192 30.37 -11.97 12.26
N GLY A 193 29.16 -12.50 12.57
CA GLY A 193 28.95 -13.70 13.39
C GLY A 193 28.78 -13.40 14.88
N GLN A 194 28.66 -12.14 15.28
CA GLN A 194 28.40 -11.72 16.65
C GLN A 194 27.09 -12.37 17.18
N GLN A 195 27.08 -12.64 18.49
CA GLN A 195 25.95 -13.28 19.17
C GLN A 195 25.57 -14.67 18.61
N GLY A 196 26.49 -15.34 17.91
CA GLY A 196 26.25 -16.64 17.25
C GLY A 196 25.43 -16.52 15.97
N GLY A 197 25.49 -15.38 15.33
CA GLY A 197 24.98 -15.14 13.98
C GLY A 197 25.83 -15.84 12.92
N THR A 198 25.41 -15.79 11.69
CA THR A 198 26.15 -16.25 10.53
C THR A 198 26.70 -15.04 9.78
N ALA A 199 28.02 -14.91 9.69
CA ALA A 199 28.66 -13.77 9.02
C ALA A 199 28.15 -13.59 7.59
N GLY A 200 27.89 -12.34 7.19
CA GLY A 200 27.31 -11.96 5.89
C GLY A 200 25.81 -12.26 5.76
N ARG A 201 25.11 -12.61 6.86
CA ARG A 201 23.64 -12.72 6.87
C ARG A 201 23.04 -11.46 7.51
N ASP A 202 23.18 -10.35 6.79
CA ASP A 202 22.70 -9.00 7.09
C ASP A 202 22.15 -8.34 5.82
N ILE A 203 22.05 -7.03 5.73
CA ILE A 203 21.52 -6.32 4.57
C ILE A 203 22.59 -5.62 3.73
N ASP A 204 23.88 -5.88 3.94
CA ASP A 204 25.02 -5.24 3.25
C ASP A 204 24.96 -3.71 3.27
N LEU A 205 24.61 -3.15 4.43
CA LEU A 205 24.34 -1.72 4.56
C LEU A 205 25.59 -0.84 4.54
N PRO A 206 26.74 -1.21 5.15
CA PRO A 206 27.95 -0.42 5.08
C PRO A 206 28.42 -0.17 3.64
N GLU A 207 28.34 -1.18 2.79
CA GLU A 207 28.70 -1.10 1.38
C GLU A 207 27.68 -0.25 0.59
N ALA A 208 26.38 -0.31 0.97
CA ALA A 208 25.34 0.52 0.38
C ALA A 208 25.53 2.01 0.69
N TRP A 209 26.01 2.37 1.89
CA TRP A 209 26.28 3.75 2.28
C TRP A 209 27.43 4.40 1.49
N GLU A 210 28.26 3.63 0.81
CA GLU A 210 29.22 4.18 -0.15
C GLU A 210 28.55 4.80 -1.38
N LEU A 211 27.30 4.43 -1.65
CA LEU A 211 26.53 4.89 -2.79
C LEU A 211 25.53 5.99 -2.41
N GLU A 212 24.78 5.81 -1.29
CA GLU A 212 23.75 6.74 -0.84
C GLU A 212 23.49 6.60 0.67
N THR A 213 23.27 7.71 1.38
CA THR A 213 23.04 7.74 2.84
C THR A 213 21.70 8.35 3.24
N GLY A 214 20.98 8.95 2.30
CA GLY A 214 19.67 9.59 2.50
C GLY A 214 19.59 11.01 1.96
N ASN A 215 18.34 11.48 1.81
CA ASN A 215 18.02 12.84 1.35
C ASN A 215 16.83 13.36 2.17
N SER A 216 16.97 14.53 2.79
CA SER A 216 15.95 15.14 3.66
C SER A 216 14.63 15.48 2.94
N ASP A 217 14.63 15.55 1.62
CA ASP A 217 13.41 15.78 0.82
C ASP A 217 12.59 14.49 0.63
N VAL A 218 13.14 13.32 1.00
CA VAL A 218 12.40 12.04 1.03
C VAL A 218 11.73 11.87 2.39
N ILE A 219 10.41 11.79 2.41
CA ILE A 219 9.61 11.73 3.63
C ILE A 219 9.10 10.30 3.86
N VAL A 220 9.40 9.73 5.04
CA VAL A 220 8.90 8.44 5.49
C VAL A 220 7.85 8.66 6.58
N ALA A 221 6.59 8.35 6.28
CA ALA A 221 5.51 8.40 7.26
C ALA A 221 5.51 7.12 8.13
N ILE A 222 5.78 7.28 9.41
CA ILE A 222 5.74 6.21 10.41
C ILE A 222 4.32 6.15 10.98
N ILE A 223 3.50 5.23 10.45
CA ILE A 223 2.11 5.01 10.88
C ILE A 223 2.11 3.96 11.99
N ASP A 224 2.28 4.43 13.23
CA ASP A 224 2.61 3.60 14.38
C ASP A 224 2.18 4.26 15.71
N GLY A 225 2.82 3.93 16.83
CA GLY A 225 2.91 4.77 18.00
C GLY A 225 3.66 6.07 17.71
N GLY A 226 3.61 7.05 18.62
CA GLY A 226 4.29 8.33 18.41
C GLY A 226 5.81 8.22 18.50
N ILE A 227 6.53 8.90 17.61
CA ILE A 227 7.98 9.04 17.69
C ILE A 227 8.35 9.98 18.86
N GLN A 228 9.40 9.69 19.60
CA GLN A 228 10.03 10.70 20.46
C GLN A 228 10.77 11.72 19.58
N ILE A 229 10.11 12.82 19.25
CA ILE A 229 10.58 13.82 18.29
C ILE A 229 11.83 14.60 18.76
N ASP A 230 12.08 14.63 20.07
CA ASP A 230 13.26 15.25 20.71
C ASP A 230 14.33 14.24 21.12
N HIS A 231 14.22 12.98 20.67
CA HIS A 231 15.27 11.98 20.90
C HIS A 231 16.58 12.45 20.28
N PRO A 232 17.72 12.47 21.02
CA PRO A 232 18.99 13.04 20.54
C PRO A 232 19.46 12.45 19.21
N ASP A 233 19.09 11.19 18.97
CA ASP A 233 19.47 10.40 17.79
C ASP A 233 18.43 10.42 16.67
N LEU A 234 17.31 11.15 16.82
CA LEU A 234 16.24 11.27 15.82
C LEU A 234 15.96 12.72 15.44
N ALA A 235 16.14 13.65 16.36
CA ALA A 235 15.68 15.04 16.24
C ALA A 235 16.18 15.74 14.97
N GLY A 236 17.35 15.34 14.46
CA GLY A 236 17.93 15.90 13.24
C GLY A 236 17.23 15.45 11.95
N ASN A 237 16.53 14.33 11.99
CA ASN A 237 15.83 13.75 10.85
C ASN A 237 14.30 13.79 11.01
N ILE A 238 13.76 14.48 12.01
CA ILE A 238 12.30 14.68 12.13
C ILE A 238 11.84 15.66 11.05
N TRP A 239 10.80 15.31 10.34
CA TRP A 239 10.17 16.17 9.34
C TRP A 239 9.73 17.52 9.93
N ASP A 240 9.91 18.61 9.21
CA ASP A 240 9.62 19.99 9.68
C ASP A 240 8.18 20.17 10.18
N GLY A 241 7.20 19.46 9.58
CA GLY A 241 5.81 19.44 10.03
C GLY A 241 5.58 18.55 11.25
N ILE A 242 6.61 17.85 11.74
CA ILE A 242 6.58 16.88 12.86
C ILE A 242 5.70 15.69 12.58
N GLY A 243 4.38 15.87 12.49
CA GLY A 243 3.40 14.81 12.32
C GLY A 243 2.03 15.15 12.91
N TYR A 244 1.19 14.12 13.08
CA TYR A 244 -0.15 14.26 13.63
C TYR A 244 -0.54 13.05 14.48
N ASN A 245 -1.17 13.30 15.62
CA ASN A 245 -1.77 12.29 16.48
C ASN A 245 -3.24 12.11 16.10
N PHE A 246 -3.53 11.07 15.34
CA PHE A 246 -4.87 10.75 14.83
C PHE A 246 -5.78 10.16 15.90
N VAL A 247 -5.23 9.60 16.98
CA VAL A 247 -6.01 9.07 18.11
C VAL A 247 -6.68 10.22 18.84
N ASN A 248 -5.89 11.24 19.19
CA ASN A 248 -6.34 12.40 19.96
C ASN A 248 -6.75 13.59 19.09
N ASN A 249 -6.68 13.42 17.74
CA ASN A 249 -6.98 14.46 16.76
C ASN A 249 -6.25 15.79 17.07
N SER A 250 -4.93 15.73 17.27
CA SER A 250 -4.08 16.85 17.69
C SER A 250 -2.68 16.80 17.08
N ASN A 251 -1.98 17.95 17.11
CA ASN A 251 -0.57 18.05 16.68
C ASN A 251 0.42 17.62 17.79
N ILE A 252 -0.06 17.15 18.94
CA ILE A 252 0.79 16.72 20.04
C ILE A 252 1.08 15.23 19.88
N ILE A 253 2.33 14.89 19.54
CA ILE A 253 2.80 13.52 19.47
C ILE A 253 3.16 13.04 20.87
N LEU A 254 2.64 11.88 21.25
CA LEU A 254 2.96 11.20 22.50
C LEU A 254 4.00 10.12 22.20
N ALA A 255 5.19 10.26 22.76
CA ALA A 255 6.29 9.32 22.52
C ALA A 255 5.92 7.89 22.94
N ASP A 256 6.12 6.94 22.04
CA ASP A 256 5.92 5.51 22.23
C ASP A 256 7.22 4.75 21.96
N ASN A 257 7.46 3.63 22.66
CA ASN A 257 8.67 2.83 22.45
C ASN A 257 8.69 2.20 21.06
N HIS A 258 7.56 1.66 20.59
CA HIS A 258 7.50 0.94 19.33
C HIS A 258 7.69 1.88 18.14
N GLY A 259 6.94 2.98 18.07
CA GLY A 259 7.08 3.97 17.00
C GLY A 259 8.46 4.66 17.00
N THR A 260 9.06 4.89 18.18
CA THR A 260 10.44 5.42 18.28
C THR A 260 11.46 4.40 17.78
N HIS A 261 11.30 3.11 18.09
CA HIS A 261 12.21 2.05 17.63
C HIS A 261 12.16 1.87 16.10
N VAL A 262 10.95 1.83 15.54
CA VAL A 262 10.74 1.77 14.09
C VAL A 262 11.38 2.98 13.39
N ALA A 263 11.17 4.18 13.90
CA ALA A 263 11.76 5.41 13.37
C ALA A 263 13.30 5.38 13.37
N GLY A 264 13.91 4.89 14.47
CA GLY A 264 15.37 4.77 14.57
C GLY A 264 15.97 3.78 13.58
N THR A 265 15.30 2.66 13.31
CA THR A 265 15.73 1.72 12.28
C THR A 265 15.71 2.36 10.88
N VAL A 266 14.68 3.16 10.57
CA VAL A 266 14.62 3.88 9.30
C VAL A 266 15.71 4.93 9.20
N ALA A 267 15.84 5.83 10.19
CA ALA A 267 16.68 7.02 10.05
C ALA A 267 17.14 7.63 11.39
N ALA A 268 17.68 6.84 12.34
CA ALA A 268 18.53 7.43 13.37
C ALA A 268 19.67 8.18 12.70
N VAL A 269 20.12 9.30 13.29
CA VAL A 269 21.11 10.20 12.67
C VAL A 269 22.49 9.55 12.70
N ASN A 270 23.06 9.25 11.53
CA ASN A 270 24.37 8.63 11.40
C ASN A 270 25.52 9.61 11.64
N ASN A 271 26.66 9.11 12.11
CA ASN A 271 27.91 9.87 12.33
C ASN A 271 27.77 11.05 13.30
N ASN A 272 26.88 10.95 14.27
CA ASN A 272 26.66 11.98 15.28
C ASN A 272 27.37 11.71 16.63
N MET A 273 28.09 10.56 16.75
CA MET A 273 28.71 10.05 17.98
C MET A 273 27.69 9.73 19.09
N ILE A 274 26.45 9.45 18.74
CA ILE A 274 25.36 9.15 19.68
C ILE A 274 24.72 7.83 19.27
N GLY A 275 24.46 6.94 20.20
CA GLY A 275 23.58 5.78 20.10
C GLY A 275 23.81 4.84 18.91
N VAL A 276 22.87 4.81 17.99
CA VAL A 276 22.74 3.84 16.91
C VAL A 276 22.73 4.51 15.53
N ALA A 277 23.06 3.74 14.49
CA ALA A 277 22.87 4.18 13.11
C ALA A 277 21.44 3.82 12.62
N GLY A 278 20.86 4.64 11.73
CA GLY A 278 19.67 4.37 10.96
C GLY A 278 20.00 4.10 9.49
N ILE A 279 19.18 3.33 8.77
CA ILE A 279 19.49 2.92 7.40
C ILE A 279 19.65 4.14 6.48
N ALA A 280 18.70 5.05 6.50
CA ALA A 280 18.72 6.29 5.73
C ALA A 280 18.98 7.53 6.63
N GLY A 281 19.84 7.36 7.64
CA GLY A 281 20.12 8.35 8.67
C GLY A 281 21.05 9.50 8.24
N GLY A 282 21.51 9.52 6.99
CA GLY A 282 22.43 10.50 6.44
C GLY A 282 23.89 10.19 6.74
N SER A 283 24.78 11.14 6.45
CA SER A 283 26.23 10.99 6.63
C SER A 283 26.81 11.88 7.73
N ALA A 284 26.05 12.78 8.25
CA ALA A 284 26.19 13.75 9.33
C ALA A 284 25.32 14.97 9.02
N ASN A 285 25.13 15.87 9.99
CA ASN A 285 24.52 17.19 9.75
C ASN A 285 23.05 17.19 9.26
N ASN A 286 22.23 16.24 9.73
CA ASN A 286 20.80 16.20 9.46
C ASN A 286 20.47 16.11 7.94
N ASN A 287 21.20 15.30 7.21
CA ASN A 287 20.97 15.04 5.79
C ASN A 287 20.38 13.65 5.53
N GLY A 288 19.88 12.97 6.55
CA GLY A 288 19.09 11.75 6.42
C GLY A 288 17.68 12.06 5.90
N VAL A 289 16.88 11.00 5.66
CA VAL A 289 15.49 11.16 5.24
C VAL A 289 14.63 11.73 6.36
N SER A 290 13.52 12.38 6.01
CA SER A 290 12.62 13.03 6.96
C SER A 290 11.60 12.03 7.54
N LEU A 291 11.53 11.92 8.86
CA LEU A 291 10.62 11.07 9.61
C LEU A 291 9.34 11.85 9.98
N MET A 292 8.21 11.46 9.39
CA MET A 292 6.89 12.03 9.67
C MET A 292 6.14 11.13 10.67
N SER A 293 5.82 11.64 11.87
CA SER A 293 5.11 10.87 12.91
C SER A 293 3.60 10.85 12.65
N CYS A 294 3.06 9.73 12.19
CA CYS A 294 1.63 9.50 12.00
C CYS A 294 1.10 8.60 13.12
N GLN A 295 0.79 9.19 14.28
CA GLN A 295 0.42 8.43 15.48
C GLN A 295 -1.00 7.89 15.39
N VAL A 296 -1.14 6.56 15.33
CA VAL A 296 -2.41 5.83 15.30
C VAL A 296 -2.61 4.92 16.54
N PHE A 297 -1.60 4.83 17.42
CA PHE A 297 -1.65 4.17 18.71
C PHE A 297 -1.16 5.08 19.83
N THR A 298 -1.78 4.95 21.00
CA THR A 298 -1.31 5.44 22.29
C THR A 298 -1.30 4.26 23.28
N ASP A 299 -0.81 4.48 24.50
CA ASP A 299 -0.79 3.42 25.54
C ASP A 299 -2.21 2.84 25.79
N ASP A 300 -3.27 3.64 25.63
CA ASP A 300 -4.64 3.28 25.99
C ASP A 300 -5.60 3.15 24.79
N GLU A 301 -5.33 3.82 23.68
CA GLU A 301 -6.29 3.99 22.58
C GLU A 301 -5.62 3.82 21.21
N GLN A 302 -6.45 3.61 20.20
CA GLN A 302 -6.02 3.55 18.79
C GLN A 302 -7.07 4.16 17.87
N GLY A 303 -6.63 4.70 16.73
CA GLY A 303 -7.55 5.29 15.76
C GLY A 303 -6.85 5.98 14.59
N GLY A 304 -7.63 6.36 13.58
CA GLY A 304 -7.16 7.16 12.45
C GLY A 304 -6.41 6.39 11.36
N PHE A 305 -6.46 5.07 11.32
CA PHE A 305 -5.81 4.23 10.30
C PHE A 305 -6.20 4.60 8.87
N HIS A 306 -7.44 5.01 8.68
CA HIS A 306 -7.97 5.51 7.39
C HIS A 306 -7.56 6.96 7.08
N LEU A 307 -7.17 7.74 8.09
CA LEU A 307 -6.79 9.15 7.92
C LEU A 307 -5.29 9.33 7.70
N ALA A 308 -4.46 8.55 8.41
CA ALA A 308 -3.03 8.70 8.42
C ALA A 308 -2.38 8.55 7.02
N PRO A 309 -2.72 7.52 6.19
CA PRO A 309 -2.17 7.42 4.85
C PRO A 309 -2.58 8.59 3.93
N ILE A 310 -3.85 9.05 4.04
CA ILE A 310 -4.34 10.17 3.24
C ILE A 310 -3.59 11.46 3.60
N TRP A 311 -3.50 11.74 4.91
CA TRP A 311 -2.80 12.91 5.40
C TRP A 311 -1.31 12.89 5.03
N ALA A 312 -0.66 11.73 5.14
CA ALA A 312 0.74 11.55 4.75
C ALA A 312 0.95 11.81 3.26
N ALA A 313 0.08 11.29 2.39
CA ALA A 313 0.10 11.54 0.95
C ALA A 313 -0.07 13.04 0.64
N ASP A 314 -1.05 13.70 1.25
CA ASP A 314 -1.33 15.13 1.06
C ASP A 314 -0.19 16.04 1.57
N ASN A 315 0.69 15.52 2.43
CA ASN A 315 1.89 16.19 2.93
C ASN A 315 3.20 15.68 2.29
N GLY A 316 3.11 14.95 1.16
CA GLY A 316 4.25 14.60 0.32
C GLY A 316 5.08 13.41 0.78
N ALA A 317 4.57 12.56 1.70
CA ALA A 317 5.28 11.35 2.09
C ALA A 317 5.42 10.38 0.93
N SER A 318 6.64 9.84 0.74
CA SER A 318 6.95 8.88 -0.31
C SER A 318 6.76 7.44 0.14
N ILE A 319 6.94 7.17 1.43
CA ILE A 319 6.85 5.85 2.03
C ILE A 319 5.87 5.88 3.20
N SER A 320 4.93 4.94 3.21
CA SER A 320 4.06 4.64 4.34
C SER A 320 4.55 3.37 5.03
N GLN A 321 5.23 3.52 6.18
CA GLN A 321 5.74 2.42 7.01
C GLN A 321 4.68 2.00 8.02
N ASN A 322 4.32 0.71 8.06
CA ASN A 322 3.20 0.20 8.83
C ASN A 322 3.55 -1.09 9.58
N SER A 323 3.44 -1.05 10.89
CA SER A 323 3.64 -2.21 11.77
C SER A 323 2.37 -2.55 12.56
N TRP A 324 1.24 -2.60 11.87
CA TRP A 324 -0.07 -2.91 12.45
C TRP A 324 -0.89 -3.83 11.53
N GLY A 325 -1.93 -4.47 12.06
CA GLY A 325 -2.81 -5.36 11.30
C GLY A 325 -4.16 -5.57 11.98
N TYR A 326 -5.01 -6.36 11.35
CA TYR A 326 -6.28 -6.78 11.93
C TYR A 326 -6.08 -7.90 12.95
N LEU A 327 -7.01 -8.01 13.89
CA LEU A 327 -6.94 -8.99 14.99
C LEU A 327 -7.12 -10.43 14.50
N TYR A 328 -7.82 -10.63 13.38
CA TYR A 328 -8.13 -11.93 12.80
C TYR A 328 -7.75 -12.02 11.33
N VAL A 329 -7.41 -13.24 10.90
CA VAL A 329 -7.12 -13.56 9.50
C VAL A 329 -8.36 -13.39 8.61
N GLY A 330 -8.17 -12.92 7.37
CA GLY A 330 -9.24 -12.80 6.37
C GLY A 330 -10.22 -11.65 6.58
N VAL A 331 -9.97 -10.73 7.52
CA VAL A 331 -10.83 -9.57 7.75
C VAL A 331 -10.11 -8.26 7.44
N TYR A 332 -10.85 -7.30 6.92
CA TYR A 332 -10.39 -5.93 6.66
C TYR A 332 -11.57 -4.97 6.53
N ASN A 333 -11.34 -3.68 6.73
CA ASN A 333 -12.27 -2.64 6.34
C ASN A 333 -11.89 -2.09 4.95
N GLN A 334 -12.85 -2.00 4.04
CA GLN A 334 -12.61 -1.44 2.70
C GLN A 334 -12.09 -0.01 2.77
N VAL A 335 -12.54 0.74 3.74
CA VAL A 335 -12.12 2.12 3.98
C VAL A 335 -10.62 2.26 4.24
N ASP A 336 -10.00 1.29 4.95
CA ASP A 336 -8.56 1.31 5.20
C ASP A 336 -7.77 0.95 3.92
N LEU A 337 -8.29 0.01 3.11
CA LEU A 337 -7.70 -0.31 1.82
C LEU A 337 -7.83 0.86 0.81
N GLU A 338 -8.95 1.62 0.87
CA GLU A 338 -9.10 2.85 0.06
C GLU A 338 -8.06 3.92 0.47
N ALA A 339 -7.69 4.01 1.74
CA ALA A 339 -6.64 4.93 2.20
C ALA A 339 -5.24 4.49 1.74
N ILE A 340 -4.96 3.19 1.71
CA ILE A 340 -3.73 2.62 1.12
C ILE A 340 -3.66 2.92 -0.38
N ASP A 341 -4.73 2.65 -1.13
CA ASP A 341 -4.80 2.94 -2.56
C ASP A 341 -4.61 4.44 -2.85
N TYR A 342 -5.19 5.29 -2.00
CA TYR A 342 -5.01 6.74 -2.11
C TYR A 342 -3.55 7.13 -1.93
N PHE A 343 -2.88 6.59 -0.90
CA PHE A 343 -1.46 6.84 -0.67
C PHE A 343 -0.60 6.37 -1.85
N ASN A 344 -0.84 5.16 -2.34
CA ASN A 344 -0.10 4.60 -3.47
C ASN A 344 -0.29 5.39 -4.78
N THR A 345 -1.45 6.07 -4.93
CA THR A 345 -1.76 6.84 -6.14
C THR A 345 -1.32 8.31 -6.03
N ASN A 346 -1.41 8.91 -4.84
CA ASN A 346 -1.26 10.36 -4.64
C ASN A 346 -0.11 10.76 -3.70
N GLY A 347 0.55 9.80 -3.04
CA GLY A 347 1.76 10.02 -2.27
C GLY A 347 2.98 10.23 -3.17
N GLY A 348 4.16 10.27 -2.56
CA GLY A 348 5.43 10.41 -3.29
C GLY A 348 5.97 11.84 -3.32
N GLY A 349 5.10 12.83 -3.27
CA GLY A 349 5.52 14.24 -3.44
C GLY A 349 6.28 14.46 -4.74
N ASP A 350 7.39 15.16 -4.67
CA ASP A 350 8.32 15.36 -5.80
C ASP A 350 9.37 14.22 -5.90
N ALA A 351 9.44 13.35 -4.89
CA ALA A 351 10.50 12.35 -4.77
C ALA A 351 10.19 11.03 -5.49
N LEU A 352 8.90 10.67 -5.61
CA LEU A 352 8.46 9.38 -6.16
C LEU A 352 7.14 9.53 -6.91
N ASP A 353 6.96 8.85 -8.03
CA ASP A 353 5.66 8.78 -8.74
C ASP A 353 4.74 7.76 -8.03
N GLY A 354 3.79 8.29 -7.23
CA GLY A 354 2.98 7.51 -6.29
C GLY A 354 3.73 7.14 -5.01
N GLY A 355 3.00 6.84 -3.92
CA GLY A 355 3.61 6.40 -2.66
C GLY A 355 3.78 4.88 -2.62
N ILE A 356 4.74 4.38 -1.83
CA ILE A 356 4.86 2.95 -1.54
C ILE A 356 4.43 2.65 -0.11
N THR A 357 3.48 1.70 0.05
CA THR A 357 2.97 1.28 1.36
C THR A 357 3.59 -0.04 1.76
N ILE A 358 4.36 -0.05 2.86
CA ILE A 358 5.11 -1.21 3.35
C ILE A 358 4.50 -1.69 4.67
N PHE A 359 4.23 -3.01 4.78
CA PHE A 359 3.57 -3.63 5.93
C PHE A 359 4.37 -4.80 6.51
N ALA A 360 4.42 -4.87 7.83
CA ALA A 360 4.86 -6.06 8.54
C ALA A 360 3.87 -7.22 8.34
N ALA A 361 4.39 -8.44 8.12
CA ALA A 361 3.56 -9.62 7.85
C ALA A 361 2.78 -10.14 9.06
N GLY A 362 3.18 -9.79 10.27
CA GLY A 362 2.55 -10.23 11.53
C GLY A 362 3.37 -11.28 12.29
N ASN A 363 3.04 -11.46 13.58
CA ASN A 363 3.84 -12.24 14.53
C ASN A 363 3.08 -13.46 15.10
N ASP A 364 2.18 -14.05 14.32
CA ASP A 364 1.29 -15.14 14.77
C ASP A 364 1.82 -16.54 14.42
N TYR A 365 3.00 -16.64 13.79
CA TYR A 365 3.54 -17.90 13.25
C TYR A 365 2.50 -18.62 12.37
N SER A 366 1.85 -17.90 11.52
CA SER A 366 0.69 -18.35 10.79
C SER A 366 0.81 -18.09 9.29
N SER A 367 0.24 -18.97 8.48
CA SER A 367 -0.10 -18.70 7.10
C SER A 367 -1.57 -18.24 7.02
N GLY A 368 -1.95 -17.61 5.91
CA GLY A 368 -3.30 -17.10 5.68
C GLY A 368 -3.28 -15.63 5.33
N GLN A 369 -4.45 -15.09 5.00
CA GLN A 369 -4.57 -13.72 4.52
C GLN A 369 -4.61 -12.72 5.69
N TRP A 370 -3.45 -12.25 6.11
CA TRP A 370 -3.30 -11.24 7.15
C TRP A 370 -3.31 -9.83 6.56
N TYR A 371 -4.46 -9.17 6.64
CA TYR A 371 -4.61 -7.78 6.17
C TYR A 371 -4.04 -6.78 7.19
N PRO A 372 -3.53 -5.62 6.70
CA PRO A 372 -3.38 -5.20 5.31
C PRO A 372 -2.17 -5.81 4.58
N GLY A 373 -1.25 -6.52 5.25
CA GLY A 373 -0.02 -7.06 4.64
C GLY A 373 -0.28 -7.88 3.37
N CYS A 374 -1.31 -8.72 3.35
CA CYS A 374 -1.64 -9.53 2.17
C CYS A 374 -2.44 -8.80 1.08
N TYR A 375 -2.74 -7.52 1.27
CA TYR A 375 -3.41 -6.72 0.25
C TYR A 375 -2.48 -6.39 -0.91
N SER A 376 -2.96 -6.49 -2.15
CA SER A 376 -2.16 -6.25 -3.36
C SER A 376 -1.55 -4.84 -3.48
N GLY A 377 -2.09 -3.86 -2.73
CA GLY A 377 -1.56 -2.50 -2.63
C GLY A 377 -0.51 -2.33 -1.52
N ALA A 378 -0.17 -3.39 -0.78
CA ALA A 378 0.84 -3.39 0.27
C ALA A 378 2.07 -4.19 -0.15
N PHE A 379 3.26 -3.76 0.29
CA PHE A 379 4.51 -4.50 0.17
C PHE A 379 4.79 -5.17 1.52
N ALA A 380 4.72 -6.50 1.57
CA ALA A 380 4.68 -7.29 2.80
C ALA A 380 6.03 -7.89 3.21
N ILE A 381 6.42 -7.71 4.48
CA ILE A 381 7.73 -8.06 4.99
C ILE A 381 7.67 -9.14 6.07
N ALA A 382 8.27 -10.32 5.81
CA ALA A 382 8.51 -11.35 6.80
C ALA A 382 9.83 -11.09 7.57
N ALA A 383 9.99 -11.76 8.73
CA ALA A 383 11.15 -11.56 9.59
C ALA A 383 12.11 -12.76 9.55
N THR A 384 13.44 -12.46 9.48
CA THR A 384 14.53 -13.41 9.68
C THR A 384 15.31 -13.10 10.96
N ASN A 385 16.03 -14.09 11.48
CA ASN A 385 16.96 -13.96 12.59
C ASN A 385 18.41 -13.78 12.09
N ASN A 386 19.38 -13.62 13.02
CA ASN A 386 20.81 -13.43 12.71
C ASN A 386 21.52 -14.63 12.05
N GLN A 387 20.82 -15.72 11.77
CA GLN A 387 21.28 -16.88 11.00
C GLN A 387 20.53 -17.02 9.66
N ASP A 388 19.78 -15.99 9.27
CA ASP A 388 18.94 -15.95 8.07
C ASP A 388 17.76 -16.93 8.06
N LYS A 389 17.48 -17.55 9.20
CA LYS A 389 16.32 -18.41 9.36
C LYS A 389 15.07 -17.56 9.57
N LYS A 390 13.94 -18.04 9.05
CA LYS A 390 12.64 -17.46 9.38
C LYS A 390 12.51 -17.33 10.90
N ALA A 391 12.28 -16.13 11.40
CA ALA A 391 12.04 -15.90 12.82
C ALA A 391 10.83 -16.72 13.29
N TRP A 392 10.93 -17.31 14.50
CA TRP A 392 9.94 -18.27 14.97
C TRP A 392 8.51 -17.73 14.99
N TYR A 393 8.34 -16.44 15.24
CA TYR A 393 7.03 -15.77 15.31
C TYR A 393 6.50 -15.32 13.94
N SER A 394 7.36 -15.14 12.92
CA SER A 394 6.98 -14.50 11.64
C SER A 394 5.86 -15.24 10.94
N ASN A 395 4.83 -14.49 10.53
CA ASN A 395 3.86 -14.94 9.55
C ASN A 395 4.55 -15.18 8.20
N TYR A 396 3.96 -16.02 7.37
CA TYR A 396 4.52 -16.47 6.10
C TYR A 396 3.41 -16.96 5.18
N ASP A 397 3.44 -16.56 3.92
CA ASP A 397 2.60 -17.12 2.85
C ASP A 397 3.06 -16.56 1.50
N THR A 398 2.42 -16.96 0.41
CA THR A 398 2.73 -16.55 -0.98
C THR A 398 2.53 -15.06 -1.25
N TRP A 399 1.86 -14.34 -0.38
CA TRP A 399 1.65 -12.89 -0.46
C TRP A 399 2.78 -12.06 0.17
N VAL A 400 3.75 -12.69 0.84
CA VAL A 400 4.95 -12.00 1.35
C VAL A 400 5.84 -11.61 0.15
N ASP A 401 6.29 -10.37 0.10
CA ASP A 401 7.13 -9.87 -0.98
C ASP A 401 8.60 -10.20 -0.78
N ILE A 402 9.14 -9.85 0.39
CA ILE A 402 10.53 -10.16 0.80
C ILE A 402 10.60 -10.40 2.31
N SER A 403 11.77 -10.86 2.76
CA SER A 403 12.12 -10.93 4.18
C SER A 403 13.18 -9.90 4.56
N ALA A 404 13.24 -9.52 5.84
CA ALA A 404 14.27 -8.66 6.39
C ALA A 404 14.62 -9.04 7.84
N PRO A 405 15.72 -8.55 8.43
CA PRO A 405 16.08 -8.82 9.81
C PRO A 405 15.02 -8.35 10.81
N GLY A 406 14.40 -9.29 11.51
CA GLY A 406 13.44 -9.03 12.60
C GLY A 406 13.96 -9.45 13.97
N GLY A 407 15.02 -10.25 13.98
CA GLY A 407 15.72 -10.70 15.18
C GLY A 407 15.00 -11.75 16.02
N GLU A 408 15.68 -12.25 17.04
CA GLU A 408 15.14 -13.17 18.06
C GLU A 408 15.80 -12.93 19.41
N THR A 409 15.08 -12.33 20.36
CA THR A 409 15.60 -11.95 21.70
C THR A 409 15.43 -13.03 22.75
N ASN A 410 14.67 -14.08 22.48
CA ASN A 410 14.24 -15.11 23.44
C ASN A 410 15.37 -15.91 24.12
N THR A 411 16.55 -15.96 23.53
CA THR A 411 17.73 -16.64 24.11
C THR A 411 18.86 -15.69 24.46
N VAL A 412 19.11 -14.69 23.63
CA VAL A 412 20.12 -13.65 23.79
C VAL A 412 19.53 -12.34 23.28
N ALA A 413 19.40 -11.37 24.14
CA ALA A 413 18.81 -10.07 23.82
C ALA A 413 19.44 -9.41 22.58
N ALA A 414 20.77 -9.40 22.48
CA ALA A 414 21.52 -8.81 21.40
C ALA A 414 21.39 -9.53 20.03
N ARG A 415 20.55 -10.56 19.92
CA ARG A 415 20.09 -11.13 18.65
C ARG A 415 18.84 -10.42 18.10
N GLY A 416 18.25 -9.52 18.87
CA GLY A 416 17.22 -8.60 18.42
C GLY A 416 17.76 -7.52 17.50
N VAL A 417 16.88 -6.68 17.03
CA VAL A 417 17.18 -5.44 16.30
C VAL A 417 17.37 -4.33 17.33
N LEU A 418 18.54 -3.69 17.32
CA LEU A 418 18.87 -2.58 18.21
C LEU A 418 18.46 -1.25 17.55
N SER A 419 17.69 -0.44 18.27
CA SER A 419 17.26 0.88 17.80
C SER A 419 16.95 1.83 18.98
N THR A 420 16.48 3.04 18.68
CA THR A 420 16.08 4.07 19.64
C THR A 420 14.79 3.71 20.37
N LEU A 421 14.65 4.17 21.62
CA LEU A 421 13.46 4.02 22.46
C LEU A 421 13.10 5.35 23.13
N ARG A 422 11.85 5.49 23.60
CA ARG A 422 11.43 6.66 24.36
C ARG A 422 12.33 6.88 25.60
N ASN A 423 12.32 8.09 26.14
CA ASN A 423 13.21 8.56 27.22
C ASN A 423 14.68 8.63 26.81
N SER A 424 14.95 8.78 25.51
CA SER A 424 16.30 8.88 24.94
C SER A 424 17.17 7.68 25.29
N THR A 425 16.59 6.48 25.22
CA THR A 425 17.25 5.21 25.48
C THR A 425 17.32 4.36 24.22
N TYR A 426 17.95 3.19 24.30
CA TYR A 426 18.12 2.25 23.20
C TYR A 426 17.79 0.84 23.67
N GLY A 427 17.32 -0.03 22.77
CA GLY A 427 16.99 -1.38 23.16
C GLY A 427 16.83 -2.35 22.00
N PHE A 428 16.85 -3.62 22.33
CA PHE A 428 16.69 -4.73 21.41
C PHE A 428 15.22 -5.19 21.37
N TYR A 429 14.63 -5.15 20.19
CA TYR A 429 13.31 -5.70 19.93
C TYR A 429 13.38 -6.84 18.90
N GLN A 430 12.32 -7.65 18.83
CA GLN A 430 12.13 -8.66 17.79
C GLN A 430 10.69 -8.59 17.26
N GLY A 431 10.52 -8.80 15.96
CA GLY A 431 9.20 -8.76 15.33
C GLY A 431 9.29 -8.48 13.82
N THR A 432 8.24 -8.82 13.09
CA THR A 432 8.07 -8.34 11.71
C THR A 432 7.98 -6.81 11.67
N SER A 433 7.58 -6.18 12.78
CA SER A 433 7.62 -4.72 12.98
C SER A 433 9.02 -4.13 12.99
N MET A 434 10.06 -4.94 13.27
CA MET A 434 11.46 -4.53 13.17
C MET A 434 12.03 -4.85 11.78
N ALA A 435 11.51 -5.88 11.12
CA ALA A 435 11.88 -6.19 9.73
C ALA A 435 11.34 -5.14 8.73
N CYS A 436 10.11 -4.71 8.90
CA CYS A 436 9.42 -3.75 8.04
C CYS A 436 10.20 -2.42 7.85
N PRO A 437 10.69 -1.75 8.91
CA PRO A 437 11.42 -0.49 8.77
C PRO A 437 12.80 -0.66 8.09
N HIS A 438 13.38 -1.87 8.04
CA HIS A 438 14.58 -2.11 7.23
C HIS A 438 14.28 -1.88 5.75
N VAL A 439 13.16 -2.42 5.27
CA VAL A 439 12.75 -2.25 3.87
C VAL A 439 12.36 -0.80 3.59
N SER A 440 11.68 -0.14 4.53
CA SER A 440 11.34 1.29 4.41
C SER A 440 12.59 2.17 4.33
N GLY A 441 13.63 1.85 5.10
CA GLY A 441 14.91 2.56 5.06
C GLY A 441 15.66 2.35 3.74
N VAL A 442 15.74 1.12 3.24
CA VAL A 442 16.39 0.85 1.94
C VAL A 442 15.60 1.46 0.78
N ALA A 443 14.26 1.37 0.78
CA ALA A 443 13.43 2.08 -0.19
C ALA A 443 13.69 3.59 -0.16
N ALA A 444 13.88 4.17 1.03
CA ALA A 444 14.20 5.59 1.18
C ALA A 444 15.58 5.95 0.60
N LEU A 445 16.60 5.07 0.73
CA LEU A 445 17.90 5.24 0.06
C LEU A 445 17.75 5.19 -1.47
N MET A 446 16.99 4.23 -2.00
CA MET A 446 16.74 4.13 -3.45
C MET A 446 16.07 5.39 -3.99
N ILE A 447 15.04 5.89 -3.30
CA ILE A 447 14.33 7.12 -3.68
C ILE A 447 15.25 8.33 -3.53
N SER A 448 16.13 8.38 -2.53
CA SER A 448 17.13 9.43 -2.35
C SER A 448 18.12 9.50 -3.53
N MET A 449 18.64 8.35 -3.95
CA MET A 449 19.53 8.23 -5.11
C MET A 449 18.86 8.63 -6.42
N ALA A 450 17.58 8.27 -6.58
CA ALA A 450 16.82 8.42 -7.82
C ALA A 450 15.66 9.42 -7.67
N TYR A 451 15.88 10.51 -6.93
CA TYR A 451 14.86 11.49 -6.58
C TYR A 451 14.04 11.97 -7.79
N GLY A 452 12.72 11.73 -7.73
CA GLY A 452 11.76 12.07 -8.78
C GLY A 452 11.83 11.20 -10.06
N LEU A 453 12.65 10.16 -10.07
CA LEU A 453 12.89 9.33 -11.27
C LEU A 453 12.25 7.94 -11.22
N LEU A 454 11.92 7.43 -10.03
CA LEU A 454 11.26 6.14 -9.85
C LEU A 454 9.75 6.29 -9.64
N SER A 455 9.00 5.25 -9.97
CA SER A 455 7.64 5.01 -9.48
C SER A 455 7.67 4.07 -8.26
N ASN A 456 6.58 4.04 -7.49
CA ASN A 456 6.42 3.09 -6.39
C ASN A 456 6.53 1.63 -6.84
N GLU A 457 6.08 1.33 -8.06
CA GLU A 457 6.18 -0.01 -8.65
C GLU A 457 7.64 -0.35 -9.02
N ASP A 458 8.43 0.62 -9.50
CA ASP A 458 9.87 0.43 -9.77
C ASP A 458 10.62 0.12 -8.48
N VAL A 459 10.34 0.85 -7.39
CA VAL A 459 10.92 0.57 -6.06
C VAL A 459 10.56 -0.84 -5.60
N ALA A 460 9.28 -1.22 -5.68
CA ALA A 460 8.83 -2.56 -5.29
C ALA A 460 9.48 -3.67 -6.12
N GLU A 461 9.61 -3.48 -7.43
CA GLU A 461 10.24 -4.47 -8.32
C GLU A 461 11.73 -4.60 -8.04
N ILE A 462 12.47 -3.50 -7.94
CA ILE A 462 13.91 -3.54 -7.62
C ILE A 462 14.13 -4.24 -6.28
N LEU A 463 13.35 -3.92 -5.24
CA LEU A 463 13.44 -4.61 -3.95
C LEU A 463 13.26 -6.12 -4.07
N ARG A 464 12.32 -6.61 -4.91
CA ARG A 464 12.08 -8.05 -5.09
C ARG A 464 13.21 -8.76 -5.84
N ILE A 465 13.75 -8.15 -6.89
CA ILE A 465 14.74 -8.81 -7.75
C ILE A 465 16.18 -8.78 -7.19
N THR A 466 16.43 -7.96 -6.16
CA THR A 466 17.78 -7.73 -5.60
C THR A 466 18.01 -8.41 -4.25
N THR A 467 17.06 -9.24 -3.81
CA THR A 467 17.18 -9.99 -2.55
C THR A 467 18.25 -11.08 -2.62
N ASP A 468 18.82 -11.41 -1.47
CA ASP A 468 19.64 -12.60 -1.30
C ASP A 468 18.79 -13.85 -1.07
N ASP A 469 19.12 -14.93 -1.76
CA ASP A 469 18.47 -16.22 -1.51
C ASP A 469 18.79 -16.74 -0.11
N HIS A 470 17.76 -17.11 0.64
CA HIS A 470 17.86 -17.66 1.98
C HIS A 470 17.11 -19.00 2.15
N TYR A 471 16.68 -19.61 1.05
CA TYR A 471 15.90 -20.85 1.10
C TYR A 471 16.77 -22.08 1.39
N ASP A 472 18.10 -21.97 1.29
CA ASP A 472 19.06 -22.97 1.77
C ASP A 472 18.87 -23.30 3.27
N VAL A 473 18.56 -22.29 4.09
CA VAL A 473 18.30 -22.43 5.54
C VAL A 473 16.80 -22.43 5.89
N ASN A 474 15.92 -22.20 4.89
CA ASN A 474 14.45 -22.14 5.04
C ASN A 474 13.70 -23.08 4.07
N PRO A 475 14.10 -24.36 3.89
CA PRO A 475 13.56 -25.23 2.84
C PRO A 475 12.06 -25.54 3.00
N ASN A 476 11.51 -25.41 4.21
CA ASN A 476 10.07 -25.64 4.48
C ASN A 476 9.17 -24.45 4.11
N TYR A 477 9.74 -23.33 3.71
CA TYR A 477 9.05 -22.08 3.45
C TYR A 477 9.27 -21.54 2.03
N ILE A 478 9.74 -22.38 1.09
CA ILE A 478 9.99 -21.99 -0.30
C ILE A 478 8.75 -21.31 -0.89
N GLY A 479 8.94 -20.08 -1.44
CA GLY A 479 7.88 -19.25 -2.00
C GLY A 479 6.91 -18.63 -1.00
N LYS A 480 7.23 -18.70 0.33
CA LYS A 480 6.36 -18.15 1.39
C LYS A 480 7.04 -17.09 2.27
N LEU A 481 8.27 -16.76 1.97
CA LEU A 481 9.05 -15.70 2.62
C LEU A 481 9.49 -14.63 1.62
N GLY A 482 8.73 -14.51 0.52
CA GLY A 482 9.02 -13.61 -0.58
C GLY A 482 10.12 -14.12 -1.49
N THR A 483 10.80 -13.21 -2.19
CA THR A 483 11.88 -13.55 -3.11
C THR A 483 13.21 -13.86 -2.41
N GLY A 484 13.40 -13.37 -1.17
CA GLY A 484 14.63 -13.57 -0.41
C GLY A 484 14.77 -12.57 0.74
N ARG A 485 15.98 -12.45 1.31
CA ARG A 485 16.32 -11.44 2.31
C ARG A 485 16.71 -10.13 1.61
N LEU A 486 16.24 -9.00 2.13
CA LEU A 486 16.65 -7.66 1.73
C LEU A 486 18.17 -7.52 1.63
N ASN A 487 18.65 -6.91 0.53
CA ASN A 487 20.05 -6.53 0.33
C ASN A 487 20.11 -5.07 -0.14
N ALA A 488 20.63 -4.17 0.72
CA ALA A 488 20.65 -2.74 0.44
C ALA A 488 21.65 -2.38 -0.68
N LEU A 489 22.83 -3.02 -0.69
CA LEU A 489 23.82 -2.78 -1.74
C LEU A 489 23.27 -3.14 -3.11
N ASN A 490 22.72 -4.36 -3.26
CA ASN A 490 22.17 -4.81 -4.54
C ASN A 490 21.01 -3.92 -4.99
N ALA A 491 20.16 -3.47 -4.06
CA ALA A 491 19.05 -2.57 -4.36
C ALA A 491 19.56 -1.22 -4.91
N LEU A 492 20.61 -0.63 -4.32
CA LEU A 492 21.18 0.62 -4.81
C LEU A 492 21.94 0.46 -6.11
N LEU A 493 22.69 -0.64 -6.29
CA LEU A 493 23.37 -0.93 -7.56
C LEU A 493 22.36 -1.10 -8.69
N GLU A 494 21.25 -1.81 -8.46
CA GLU A 494 20.20 -1.95 -9.47
C GLU A 494 19.46 -0.62 -9.72
N THR A 495 19.24 0.19 -8.69
CA THR A 495 18.74 1.56 -8.85
C THR A 495 19.67 2.40 -9.73
N GLN A 496 20.97 2.31 -9.53
CA GLN A 496 21.97 2.98 -10.36
C GLN A 496 21.95 2.47 -11.82
N ASN A 497 21.85 1.14 -11.99
CA ASN A 497 21.71 0.53 -13.33
C ASN A 497 20.43 1.02 -14.02
N TYR A 498 19.32 1.09 -13.29
CA TYR A 498 18.06 1.61 -13.78
C TYR A 498 18.21 3.07 -14.28
N LEU A 499 18.94 3.92 -13.55
CA LEU A 499 19.15 5.33 -13.90
C LEU A 499 20.13 5.54 -15.07
N THR A 500 21.06 4.60 -15.31
CA THR A 500 22.00 4.68 -16.45
C THR A 500 21.39 4.20 -17.76
N GLY A 501 20.29 3.46 -17.69
CA GLY A 501 19.51 2.95 -18.79
C GLY A 501 18.42 3.94 -19.25
N VAL A 502 17.55 3.48 -20.15
CA VAL A 502 16.29 4.14 -20.45
C VAL A 502 15.28 3.70 -19.39
N THR A 503 14.71 4.67 -18.65
CA THR A 503 13.74 4.37 -17.60
C THR A 503 12.38 3.94 -18.18
N ASN A 504 11.57 3.19 -17.41
CA ASN A 504 10.28 2.68 -17.85
C ASN A 504 9.23 3.79 -18.05
N PRO A 505 8.18 3.56 -18.86
CA PRO A 505 6.99 4.41 -18.85
C PRO A 505 6.34 4.36 -17.46
N ARG A 506 5.81 5.49 -17.01
CA ARG A 506 5.18 5.63 -15.69
C ARG A 506 3.67 5.34 -15.77
N SER A 507 3.09 4.92 -14.67
CA SER A 507 1.64 4.77 -14.51
C SER A 507 0.98 3.89 -15.58
N PHE A 508 1.69 2.89 -16.12
CA PHE A 508 1.16 2.03 -17.18
C PHE A 508 -0.02 1.20 -16.70
N LYS A 509 -1.16 1.35 -17.34
CA LYS A 509 -2.44 0.77 -16.94
C LYS A 509 -3.19 0.21 -18.14
N ALA A 510 -3.93 -0.89 -17.91
CA ALA A 510 -4.89 -1.45 -18.85
C ALA A 510 -6.29 -1.48 -18.22
N THR A 511 -7.33 -1.12 -18.97
CA THR A 511 -8.72 -1.10 -18.51
C THR A 511 -9.64 -1.70 -19.57
N GLY A 512 -10.41 -2.74 -19.24
CA GLY A 512 -11.41 -3.31 -20.12
C GLY A 512 -12.65 -2.42 -20.21
N ILE A 513 -12.82 -1.73 -21.33
CA ILE A 513 -13.92 -0.76 -21.54
C ILE A 513 -15.13 -1.34 -22.26
N SER A 514 -14.97 -2.49 -22.94
CA SER A 514 -16.06 -3.23 -23.58
C SER A 514 -15.76 -4.72 -23.69
N THR A 515 -16.67 -5.48 -24.31
CA THR A 515 -16.50 -6.91 -24.57
C THR A 515 -15.35 -7.23 -25.55
N ASN A 516 -14.88 -6.26 -26.31
CA ASN A 516 -13.85 -6.45 -27.33
C ASN A 516 -12.77 -5.36 -27.36
N THR A 517 -12.68 -4.56 -26.29
CA THR A 517 -11.78 -3.39 -26.26
C THR A 517 -11.15 -3.22 -24.89
N ILE A 518 -9.83 -3.01 -24.87
CA ILE A 518 -9.04 -2.61 -23.70
C ILE A 518 -8.37 -1.28 -24.03
N GLU A 519 -8.48 -0.32 -23.12
CA GLU A 519 -7.78 0.95 -23.15
C GLU A 519 -6.48 0.86 -22.35
N LEU A 520 -5.40 1.37 -22.91
CA LEU A 520 -4.07 1.45 -22.30
C LEU A 520 -3.74 2.92 -22.09
N GLU A 521 -3.28 3.26 -20.89
CA GLU A 521 -2.87 4.61 -20.51
C GLU A 521 -1.48 4.55 -19.84
N TRP A 522 -0.65 5.55 -20.05
CA TRP A 522 0.66 5.70 -19.41
C TRP A 522 1.13 7.14 -19.44
N ASN A 523 2.12 7.45 -18.60
CA ASN A 523 2.91 8.66 -18.72
C ASN A 523 4.27 8.34 -19.36
N LEU A 524 4.83 9.26 -20.12
CA LEU A 524 6.19 9.10 -20.60
C LEU A 524 7.17 9.13 -19.41
N ASN A 525 8.32 8.48 -19.58
CA ASN A 525 9.41 8.58 -18.62
C ASN A 525 9.98 10.02 -18.54
N PRO A 526 10.83 10.36 -17.55
CA PRO A 526 11.36 11.71 -17.39
C PRO A 526 12.09 12.26 -18.62
N GLU A 527 12.71 11.38 -19.41
CA GLU A 527 13.41 11.72 -20.64
C GLU A 527 12.47 11.95 -21.82
N ASN A 528 11.16 11.75 -21.65
CA ASN A 528 10.13 11.82 -22.69
C ASN A 528 10.41 10.90 -23.89
N ASN A 529 10.95 9.73 -23.63
CA ASN A 529 11.24 8.73 -24.64
C ASN A 529 9.95 8.16 -25.28
N ASN A 530 10.06 7.67 -26.51
CA ASN A 530 8.98 6.95 -27.17
C ASN A 530 8.67 5.64 -26.42
N VAL A 531 7.43 5.17 -26.57
CA VAL A 531 6.96 3.93 -25.93
C VAL A 531 6.68 2.87 -27.00
N LEU A 532 7.10 1.62 -26.72
CA LEU A 532 6.74 0.41 -27.45
C LEU A 532 5.97 -0.49 -26.50
N ILE A 533 4.81 -1.00 -26.93
CA ILE A 533 3.97 -1.89 -26.12
C ILE A 533 3.87 -3.24 -26.83
N LEU A 534 4.16 -4.31 -26.10
CA LEU A 534 3.84 -5.68 -26.47
C LEU A 534 2.52 -6.08 -25.84
N TRP A 535 1.78 -6.99 -26.49
CA TRP A 535 0.66 -7.69 -25.91
C TRP A 535 0.84 -9.20 -26.02
N SER A 536 0.26 -9.95 -25.08
CA SER A 536 0.25 -11.41 -25.05
C SER A 536 -1.08 -11.92 -24.46
N ALA A 537 -1.46 -13.15 -24.84
CA ALA A 537 -2.61 -13.83 -24.27
C ALA A 537 -2.27 -14.66 -23.00
N ASP A 538 -0.98 -14.89 -22.73
CA ASP A 538 -0.50 -15.86 -21.71
C ASP A 538 0.62 -15.31 -20.81
N ASP A 539 0.72 -13.99 -20.64
CA ASP A 539 1.75 -13.26 -19.85
C ASP A 539 3.22 -13.49 -20.25
N THR A 540 3.46 -14.16 -21.36
CA THR A 540 4.81 -14.45 -21.84
C THR A 540 5.32 -13.33 -22.73
N PHE A 541 6.49 -12.75 -22.40
CA PHE A 541 7.14 -11.68 -23.16
C PHE A 541 8.60 -11.98 -23.39
N GLY A 542 9.02 -11.88 -24.65
CA GLY A 542 10.43 -11.97 -25.00
C GLY A 542 11.20 -10.68 -24.71
N GLU A 543 12.52 -10.79 -24.63
CA GLU A 543 13.40 -9.65 -24.41
C GLU A 543 13.67 -8.88 -25.71
N LEU A 544 13.59 -7.53 -25.62
CA LEU A 544 13.97 -6.64 -26.69
C LEU A 544 15.50 -6.48 -26.72
N GLN A 545 16.06 -6.44 -27.93
CA GLN A 545 17.51 -6.29 -28.11
C GLN A 545 17.83 -4.83 -28.47
N ASP A 546 18.71 -4.21 -27.72
CA ASP A 546 19.21 -2.87 -27.97
C ASP A 546 19.79 -2.74 -29.38
N GLY A 547 19.59 -1.58 -29.98
CA GLY A 547 19.99 -1.32 -31.37
C GLY A 547 19.07 -1.94 -32.42
N THR A 548 18.08 -2.74 -32.03
CA THR A 548 17.14 -3.39 -32.96
C THR A 548 15.85 -2.59 -33.10
N THR A 549 15.39 -2.40 -34.31
CA THR A 549 14.12 -1.72 -34.59
C THR A 549 13.00 -2.76 -34.70
N TYR A 550 11.95 -2.62 -33.88
CA TYR A 550 10.74 -3.42 -33.96
C TYR A 550 9.56 -2.64 -34.55
N ASN A 551 8.68 -3.33 -35.28
CA ASN A 551 7.53 -2.74 -35.94
C ASN A 551 6.22 -3.27 -35.41
N VAL A 552 5.15 -2.46 -35.44
CA VAL A 552 3.80 -2.89 -35.04
C VAL A 552 3.37 -4.13 -35.82
N GLY A 553 2.81 -5.11 -35.13
CA GLY A 553 2.42 -6.44 -35.64
C GLY A 553 3.56 -7.47 -35.65
N GLN A 554 4.78 -7.11 -35.31
CA GLN A 554 5.92 -8.03 -35.23
C GLN A 554 5.83 -8.90 -33.97
N ALA A 555 5.95 -10.22 -34.14
CA ALA A 555 6.13 -11.14 -33.01
C ALA A 555 7.57 -11.07 -32.47
N ILE A 556 7.71 -11.11 -31.14
CA ILE A 556 8.99 -11.11 -30.45
C ILE A 556 9.39 -12.56 -30.11
N ASN A 557 10.67 -12.88 -30.31
CA ASN A 557 11.18 -14.19 -29.94
C ASN A 557 11.13 -14.33 -28.41
N GLY A 558 10.47 -15.37 -27.91
CA GLY A 558 10.21 -15.57 -26.50
C GLY A 558 8.85 -15.08 -26.00
N GLY A 559 8.01 -14.50 -26.88
CA GLY A 559 6.61 -14.12 -26.59
C GLY A 559 6.29 -12.65 -26.83
N GLY A 560 5.01 -12.37 -26.99
CA GLY A 560 4.46 -11.04 -27.23
C GLY A 560 4.49 -10.58 -28.70
N ILE A 561 3.56 -9.70 -29.03
CA ILE A 561 3.42 -9.06 -30.34
C ILE A 561 3.45 -7.54 -30.14
N VAL A 562 4.18 -6.81 -30.95
CA VAL A 562 4.24 -5.34 -30.89
C VAL A 562 2.87 -4.76 -31.25
N LEU A 563 2.22 -4.17 -30.28
CA LEU A 563 0.89 -3.57 -30.40
C LEU A 563 0.97 -2.09 -30.77
N TYR A 564 1.85 -1.36 -30.12
CA TYR A 564 2.01 0.09 -30.27
C TYR A 564 3.48 0.48 -30.31
N LYS A 565 3.78 1.57 -31.02
CA LYS A 565 5.09 2.24 -31.02
C LYS A 565 4.90 3.72 -31.33
N GLY A 566 5.27 4.61 -30.43
CA GLY A 566 5.14 6.06 -30.63
C GLY A 566 5.32 6.86 -29.34
N ASN A 567 4.85 8.11 -29.34
CA ASN A 567 4.97 9.06 -28.23
C ASN A 567 3.60 9.48 -27.63
N SER A 568 2.52 8.77 -27.97
CA SER A 568 1.23 8.97 -27.29
C SER A 568 1.30 8.49 -25.85
N THR A 569 0.36 8.92 -25.04
CA THR A 569 0.16 8.47 -23.65
C THR A 569 -1.06 7.59 -23.47
N GLU A 570 -1.73 7.21 -24.57
CA GLU A 570 -2.88 6.34 -24.60
C GLU A 570 -2.93 5.50 -25.88
N TYR A 571 -3.55 4.33 -25.81
CA TYR A 571 -3.82 3.47 -26.97
C TYR A 571 -5.02 2.57 -26.69
N THR A 572 -5.88 2.37 -27.71
CA THR A 572 -7.04 1.49 -27.63
C THR A 572 -6.79 0.20 -28.40
N HIS A 573 -6.75 -0.94 -27.72
CA HIS A 573 -6.63 -2.27 -28.30
C HIS A 573 -8.03 -2.83 -28.59
N ASN A 574 -8.38 -2.94 -29.85
CA ASN A 574 -9.68 -3.38 -30.35
C ASN A 574 -9.63 -4.79 -30.93
N GLY A 575 -10.81 -5.42 -31.11
CA GLY A 575 -10.95 -6.72 -31.78
C GLY A 575 -10.59 -7.92 -30.89
N LEU A 576 -10.69 -7.72 -29.59
CA LEU A 576 -10.44 -8.71 -28.57
C LEU A 576 -11.66 -9.63 -28.37
N GLU A 577 -11.46 -10.81 -27.78
CA GLU A 577 -12.53 -11.72 -27.36
C GLU A 577 -13.12 -11.29 -26.02
N ALA A 578 -14.42 -11.48 -25.83
CA ALA A 578 -15.11 -11.15 -24.59
C ALA A 578 -14.65 -12.07 -23.45
N ASN A 579 -14.72 -11.55 -22.20
CA ASN A 579 -14.36 -12.31 -21.00
C ASN A 579 -12.96 -12.94 -21.06
N THR A 580 -12.00 -12.24 -21.66
CA THR A 580 -10.66 -12.76 -21.92
C THR A 580 -9.61 -11.84 -21.29
N LYS A 581 -8.62 -12.44 -20.61
CA LYS A 581 -7.51 -11.73 -20.01
C LYS A 581 -6.40 -11.49 -21.04
N TYR A 582 -5.94 -10.27 -21.13
CA TYR A 582 -4.83 -9.86 -21.98
C TYR A 582 -3.77 -9.18 -21.16
N PHE A 583 -2.50 -9.48 -21.47
CA PHE A 583 -1.33 -8.94 -20.80
C PHE A 583 -0.62 -7.98 -21.74
N TYR A 584 0.01 -6.95 -21.15
CA TYR A 584 0.73 -5.91 -21.88
C TYR A 584 2.06 -5.62 -21.20
N LYS A 585 3.12 -5.43 -21.97
CA LYS A 585 4.43 -4.97 -21.48
C LYS A 585 4.85 -3.73 -22.25
N ALA A 586 5.03 -2.60 -21.57
CA ALA A 586 5.39 -1.31 -22.14
C ALA A 586 6.87 -1.01 -21.86
N PHE A 587 7.59 -0.60 -22.88
CA PHE A 587 8.99 -0.20 -22.83
C PHE A 587 9.14 1.23 -23.30
N SER A 588 9.93 2.05 -22.61
CA SER A 588 10.48 3.27 -23.21
C SER A 588 11.65 2.91 -24.12
N PHE A 589 11.90 3.72 -25.15
CA PHE A 589 13.09 3.55 -25.97
C PHE A 589 13.59 4.89 -26.53
N ASN A 590 14.93 5.04 -26.59
CA ASN A 590 15.60 6.24 -27.10
C ASN A 590 15.86 6.18 -28.61
N ALA A 591 16.55 7.19 -29.14
CA ALA A 591 16.85 7.30 -30.57
C ALA A 591 17.78 6.19 -31.11
N GLU A 592 18.59 5.61 -30.23
CA GLU A 592 19.52 4.52 -30.51
C GLU A 592 18.84 3.16 -30.45
N ASN A 593 17.52 3.09 -30.10
CA ASN A 593 16.76 1.90 -29.78
C ASN A 593 17.35 1.13 -28.57
N THR A 594 17.81 1.83 -27.56
CA THR A 594 18.02 1.24 -26.23
C THR A 594 16.68 1.18 -25.55
N TYR A 595 16.30 0.01 -25.03
CA TYR A 595 14.99 -0.26 -24.44
C TYR A 595 15.10 -0.33 -22.91
N SER A 596 14.08 0.19 -22.22
CA SER A 596 13.92 -0.02 -20.78
C SER A 596 13.63 -1.51 -20.49
N SER A 597 13.67 -1.91 -19.20
CA SER A 597 13.33 -3.27 -18.75
C SER A 597 11.88 -3.68 -19.05
N GLY A 598 11.01 -2.69 -19.22
CA GLY A 598 9.60 -2.87 -19.53
C GLY A 598 8.72 -3.09 -18.30
N LYS A 599 7.50 -2.57 -18.34
CA LYS A 599 6.51 -2.63 -17.27
C LYS A 599 5.30 -3.44 -17.71
N ILE A 600 4.83 -4.40 -16.87
CA ILE A 600 3.74 -5.31 -17.19
C ILE A 600 2.45 -4.83 -16.53
N THR A 601 1.34 -4.91 -17.27
CA THR A 601 -0.02 -4.77 -16.76
C THR A 601 -0.95 -5.74 -17.47
N TYR A 602 -2.18 -5.90 -16.96
CA TYR A 602 -3.19 -6.73 -17.61
C TYR A 602 -4.60 -6.18 -17.40
N ALA A 603 -5.52 -6.58 -18.26
CA ALA A 603 -6.94 -6.34 -18.06
C ALA A 603 -7.79 -7.49 -18.65
N TRP A 604 -9.02 -7.59 -18.16
CA TRP A 604 -10.06 -8.43 -18.76
C TRP A 604 -10.97 -7.59 -19.63
N THR A 605 -11.35 -8.11 -20.81
CA THR A 605 -12.49 -7.55 -21.54
C THR A 605 -13.79 -7.83 -20.78
N GLN A 606 -14.79 -6.97 -20.98
CA GLN A 606 -16.10 -7.16 -20.34
C GLN A 606 -16.79 -8.43 -20.84
N CYS A 607 -17.75 -8.90 -20.06
CA CYS A 607 -18.53 -10.09 -20.35
C CYS A 607 -19.60 -9.86 -21.40
N ASP A 608 -19.84 -10.83 -22.27
CA ASP A 608 -20.99 -10.80 -23.17
C ASP A 608 -22.30 -11.05 -22.42
N ILE A 609 -23.36 -10.42 -22.87
CA ILE A 609 -24.71 -10.72 -22.40
C ILE A 609 -25.16 -12.04 -23.04
N LEU A 610 -25.58 -13.00 -22.23
CA LEU A 610 -26.17 -14.23 -22.72
C LEU A 610 -27.53 -13.93 -23.39
N THR A 611 -27.58 -14.07 -24.70
CA THR A 611 -28.79 -13.81 -25.51
C THR A 611 -29.55 -15.06 -25.91
N GLU A 612 -28.93 -16.24 -25.75
CA GLU A 612 -29.54 -17.53 -26.09
C GLU A 612 -29.79 -18.36 -24.83
N LEU A 613 -31.04 -18.81 -24.67
CA LEU A 613 -31.47 -19.71 -23.59
C LEU A 613 -32.14 -20.94 -24.19
N PRO A 614 -32.00 -22.15 -23.57
CA PRO A 614 -31.35 -22.43 -22.30
C PRO A 614 -29.82 -22.45 -22.39
N TYR A 615 -29.13 -21.84 -21.40
CA TYR A 615 -27.69 -21.93 -21.23
C TYR A 615 -27.37 -23.09 -20.28
N PHE A 616 -26.39 -23.92 -20.62
CA PHE A 616 -25.95 -25.04 -19.79
C PHE A 616 -24.49 -24.83 -19.34
N GLN A 617 -24.26 -24.85 -18.04
CA GLN A 617 -22.94 -24.83 -17.42
C GLN A 617 -22.82 -26.06 -16.51
N ASP A 618 -21.85 -26.92 -16.74
CA ASP A 618 -21.71 -28.17 -16.00
C ASP A 618 -20.82 -28.10 -14.78
N PHE A 619 -20.03 -27.04 -14.63
CA PHE A 619 -19.10 -26.82 -13.51
C PHE A 619 -18.10 -27.96 -13.23
N ASN A 620 -17.89 -28.87 -14.19
CA ASN A 620 -17.06 -30.06 -13.98
C ASN A 620 -15.55 -29.74 -14.02
N GLU A 621 -15.15 -28.62 -14.63
CA GLU A 621 -13.76 -28.29 -14.88
C GLU A 621 -13.18 -27.33 -13.83
N SER A 622 -14.00 -26.71 -12.96
CA SER A 622 -13.54 -25.72 -11.98
C SER A 622 -14.36 -25.77 -10.69
N ALA A 623 -13.67 -25.64 -9.55
CA ALA A 623 -14.27 -25.46 -8.23
C ALA A 623 -14.61 -23.98 -7.93
N SER A 624 -14.49 -23.09 -8.90
CA SER A 624 -14.80 -21.66 -8.81
C SER A 624 -15.88 -21.27 -9.83
N LEU A 625 -16.54 -20.14 -9.58
CA LEU A 625 -17.45 -19.54 -10.56
C LEU A 625 -16.70 -19.26 -11.87
N PRO A 626 -17.33 -19.53 -13.03
CA PRO A 626 -16.84 -19.00 -14.28
C PRO A 626 -16.74 -17.47 -14.21
N ASN A 627 -15.78 -16.90 -14.89
CA ASN A 627 -15.70 -15.43 -15.04
C ASN A 627 -17.04 -14.89 -15.56
N CYS A 628 -17.44 -13.72 -15.12
CA CYS A 628 -18.73 -13.10 -15.43
C CYS A 628 -19.96 -13.69 -14.72
N TRP A 629 -19.77 -14.61 -13.82
CA TRP A 629 -20.85 -15.12 -12.99
C TRP A 629 -20.76 -14.53 -11.58
N ASP A 630 -21.90 -14.11 -11.07
CA ASP A 630 -22.03 -13.62 -9.70
C ASP A 630 -23.04 -14.50 -8.93
N ILE A 631 -22.81 -14.69 -7.64
CA ILE A 631 -23.71 -15.40 -6.76
C ILE A 631 -24.69 -14.40 -6.16
N GLN A 632 -25.96 -14.47 -6.57
CA GLN A 632 -27.02 -13.66 -5.99
C GLN A 632 -27.94 -14.51 -5.11
N ASP A 633 -28.01 -14.16 -3.81
CA ASP A 633 -29.03 -14.69 -2.90
C ASP A 633 -30.30 -13.83 -2.98
N ASN A 634 -31.13 -14.12 -3.97
CA ASN A 634 -32.38 -13.39 -4.19
C ASN A 634 -33.44 -13.64 -3.10
N GLN A 635 -33.22 -14.60 -2.19
CA GLN A 635 -34.14 -14.90 -1.09
C GLN A 635 -33.65 -14.34 0.25
N GLY A 636 -32.40 -13.84 0.32
CA GLY A 636 -31.79 -13.27 1.53
C GLY A 636 -31.68 -14.29 2.67
N ASN A 637 -31.60 -15.60 2.35
CA ASN A 637 -31.60 -16.68 3.35
C ASN A 637 -30.20 -17.26 3.60
N GLY A 638 -29.15 -16.69 2.96
CA GLY A 638 -27.76 -17.13 3.07
C GLY A 638 -27.46 -18.45 2.34
N GLN A 639 -28.42 -18.99 1.59
CA GLN A 639 -28.23 -20.23 0.80
C GLN A 639 -27.81 -19.87 -0.62
N VAL A 640 -26.50 -19.91 -0.86
CA VAL A 640 -25.88 -19.73 -2.17
C VAL A 640 -25.19 -21.04 -2.60
N TRP A 641 -24.92 -21.16 -3.90
CA TRP A 641 -24.12 -22.27 -4.40
C TRP A 641 -22.69 -22.20 -3.83
N ALA A 642 -22.27 -23.28 -3.19
CA ALA A 642 -20.90 -23.42 -2.72
C ALA A 642 -20.09 -24.28 -3.69
N PHE A 643 -18.91 -23.80 -4.08
CA PHE A 643 -17.95 -24.54 -4.89
C PHE A 643 -16.95 -25.23 -3.96
N GLY A 644 -16.77 -26.53 -4.13
CA GLY A 644 -15.82 -27.30 -3.34
C GLY A 644 -15.69 -28.73 -3.89
N THR A 645 -14.55 -29.38 -3.61
CA THR A 645 -14.35 -30.79 -3.92
C THR A 645 -15.27 -31.64 -3.03
N ILE A 646 -16.35 -32.15 -3.59
CA ILE A 646 -17.17 -33.17 -2.92
C ILE A 646 -16.68 -34.54 -3.38
N SER A 647 -16.06 -35.29 -2.47
CA SER A 647 -15.84 -36.73 -2.70
C SER A 647 -17.16 -37.48 -2.58
N GLY A 648 -17.91 -37.56 -3.67
CA GLY A 648 -19.19 -38.27 -3.77
C GLY A 648 -20.13 -37.52 -4.71
N GLY A 649 -20.53 -38.16 -5.78
CA GLY A 649 -21.28 -37.54 -6.85
C GLY A 649 -22.57 -36.85 -6.37
N LEU A 650 -22.75 -35.60 -6.79
CA LEU A 650 -24.00 -34.87 -6.66
C LEU A 650 -25.03 -35.47 -7.64
N THR A 651 -26.01 -36.16 -7.10
CA THR A 651 -27.29 -36.36 -7.82
C THR A 651 -28.12 -35.10 -7.53
N GLY A 652 -28.18 -34.19 -8.52
CA GLY A 652 -29.04 -33.03 -8.42
C GLY A 652 -30.50 -33.45 -8.34
N THR A 653 -31.18 -33.00 -7.29
CA THR A 653 -32.65 -32.89 -7.31
C THR A 653 -32.97 -31.42 -7.06
N THR A 654 -33.76 -30.90 -7.96
CA THR A 654 -34.35 -29.55 -8.04
C THR A 654 -34.85 -29.00 -6.71
#